data_ff6d65eef4f7bb5495e9b16eed67bb13
#
_entry.id   ff6d65eef4f7bb5495e9b16eed67bb13
#
_cell.length_a   1.000
_cell.length_b   1.000
_cell.length_c   1.000
_cell.angle_alpha   90.00
_cell.angle_beta   90.00
_cell.angle_gamma   90.00
#
_symmetry.space_group_name_H-M   'P 1'
#
loop_
_entity.id
_entity.type
_entity.pdbx_description
1 polymer ?
#
loop_
_entity_poly.entity_id
_entity_poly.type
_entity_poly.pdbx_seq_one_letter_code
_entity_poly.pdbx_strand_id
1 'polypeptide(L)'
;MTRVRIGLLPVVILLALSLAPAAAQAADVPRPLVDLPFAGNLRNTGSLGGEATITTHVPAEAAAFEDWRLGGCLDLTAASRHGGTPGVDTSPAGSSVVFKSDKLAGLDAFSILIWSRQAPAVEGPSPRLAWAGGGWDLVPAPRGFSVSLALSGSMTPFSFVAPRTFRDRLAFPAADEWRFTVVTVGSGTVRGYLGGLDRPVTPLLGEQPVAGPLPPAWGTVTIGNIAGGIRPFKGWIGRFRIYGKALPAADIAAIHAGDIAAAAATVARLPPPRPEPARPLVLKRSAIPFSTRWERPDALPTMQSFHATDLLWVYGMKSEFVQAVRAAGLRYQGTLNGLQGTEKATPGPSNAGDTSGRHETFDGEKNMPSWMVTFKPPHYTGCCNQPAFRDLFFTAAKKQVEIGVDMLHVDDSAINASWVRHAAVCFCDACRAGFRDYLRRVHTPAELAALGVDSLDGFDYREHLKAHGIPDAATYRRKFSSLPLTPDFIAFQIESTRKFYRDFRDVLDEASPSKRIAISVNEGLPIAAADERLYHADTVDFYHGEVYDRTFAASLTGNKSAEALGMQFVSTPLPLGTADGLRTLALAYATGQLQLVPWDIYMGSDAIGSLPRYFGTREDYGAAYDLIHEHPELFDAASSMAEVGVLVNADVATKARLEEVCERLATLQVPFHLIAAATKQARIPLREADLQAVRTLVLVSPPESFAAEDRAVLDRVLAARRPRLVQADADLGGLFAARQLHILGWEGPERVFLFPRTSATGPIIHVVNWNASPDGGQTDVYRNTTVTLRHPDRWGPLGRVTYHQPGEPAIDLEPEVHADAIRITLPRLATWGILKLSPAAAAR
;
A
#
# COMPACT_ATOMS: atom_id res chain seq x y z
N MET A 1 29.17 32.62 71.85
CA MET A 1 30.47 32.38 71.29
C MET A 1 30.34 31.44 70.12
N THR A 2 30.16 32.03 68.92
CA THR A 2 29.78 31.35 67.68
C THR A 2 31.04 31.32 66.80
N ARG A 3 31.56 30.14 66.50
CA ARG A 3 32.65 29.99 65.53
C ARG A 3 32.11 29.76 64.11
N VAL A 4 32.33 30.73 63.21
CA VAL A 4 32.11 30.63 61.78
C VAL A 4 33.27 29.89 61.15
N ARG A 5 33.04 28.78 60.49
CA ARG A 5 33.99 28.10 59.60
C ARG A 5 33.74 28.53 58.17
N ILE A 6 34.65 29.30 57.62
CA ILE A 6 34.70 29.62 56.19
C ILE A 6 35.35 28.43 55.47
N GLY A 7 34.57 27.72 54.63
CA GLY A 7 35.08 26.66 53.75
C GLY A 7 35.47 27.28 52.41
N LEU A 8 36.74 27.20 52.05
CA LEU A 8 37.23 27.48 50.70
C LEU A 8 36.82 26.35 49.76
N LEU A 9 36.01 26.66 48.75
CA LEU A 9 35.85 25.81 47.57
C LEU A 9 36.98 26.11 46.57
N PRO A 10 37.66 25.08 46.01
CA PRO A 10 38.54 25.30 44.87
C PRO A 10 37.72 25.49 43.62
N VAL A 11 37.82 26.63 42.97
CA VAL A 11 37.32 26.89 41.62
C VAL A 11 38.24 26.18 40.68
N VAL A 12 37.77 25.05 40.13
CA VAL A 12 38.36 24.36 39.00
C VAL A 12 37.85 25.04 37.72
N ILE A 13 38.68 25.92 37.16
CA ILE A 13 38.45 26.49 35.83
C ILE A 13 38.77 25.37 34.82
N LEU A 14 37.76 24.68 34.33
CA LEU A 14 37.85 23.85 33.12
C LEU A 14 37.95 24.81 31.94
N LEU A 15 39.13 25.00 31.37
CA LEU A 15 39.32 25.51 30.03
C LEU A 15 38.80 24.43 29.07
N ALA A 16 37.54 24.56 28.66
CA ALA A 16 37.03 23.87 27.50
C ALA A 16 37.65 24.51 26.26
N LEU A 17 38.77 23.97 25.81
CA LEU A 17 39.26 24.19 24.45
C LEU A 17 38.20 23.63 23.51
N SER A 18 37.34 24.53 23.00
CA SER A 18 36.51 24.24 21.84
C SER A 18 37.45 24.02 20.63
N LEU A 19 37.83 22.78 20.41
CA LEU A 19 38.27 22.32 19.09
C LEU A 19 37.02 22.43 18.18
N ALA A 20 36.78 23.63 17.64
CA ALA A 20 35.99 23.73 16.41
C ALA A 20 36.71 22.82 15.39
N PRO A 21 36.05 21.88 14.75
CA PRO A 21 36.68 21.17 13.64
C PRO A 21 37.06 22.25 12.64
N ALA A 22 38.34 22.38 12.39
CA ALA A 22 38.83 23.20 11.30
C ALA A 22 38.01 22.77 10.09
N ALA A 23 37.23 23.67 9.52
CA ALA A 23 36.61 23.48 8.23
C ALA A 23 37.76 23.11 7.29
N ALA A 24 37.96 21.83 7.04
CA ALA A 24 38.87 21.34 6.02
C ALA A 24 38.41 22.07 4.76
N GLN A 25 39.26 23.01 4.26
CA GLN A 25 39.07 23.58 2.94
C GLN A 25 38.74 22.43 2.02
N ALA A 26 37.53 22.46 1.40
CA ALA A 26 37.11 21.44 0.46
C ALA A 26 38.26 21.28 -0.53
N ALA A 27 38.95 20.15 -0.50
CA ALA A 27 39.96 19.85 -1.47
C ALA A 27 39.32 20.06 -2.84
N ASP A 28 40.01 20.71 -3.77
CA ASP A 28 39.49 21.00 -5.12
C ASP A 28 39.43 19.67 -5.90
N VAL A 29 38.47 18.84 -5.47
CA VAL A 29 38.27 17.49 -6.01
C VAL A 29 37.86 17.63 -7.47
N PRO A 30 38.64 17.04 -8.40
CA PRO A 30 38.37 17.20 -9.80
C PRO A 30 37.00 16.70 -10.18
N ARG A 31 36.39 17.34 -11.17
CA ARG A 31 35.10 16.89 -11.70
C ARG A 31 35.29 15.58 -12.49
N PRO A 32 34.47 14.52 -12.23
CA PRO A 32 34.55 13.27 -13.01
C PRO A 32 34.16 13.50 -14.47
N LEU A 33 34.71 12.69 -15.37
CA LEU A 33 34.28 12.59 -16.77
C LEU A 33 32.88 11.95 -16.85
N VAL A 34 32.74 10.80 -16.17
CA VAL A 34 31.48 10.07 -16.05
C VAL A 34 31.08 10.05 -14.58
N ASP A 35 29.83 10.31 -14.28
CA ASP A 35 29.23 10.25 -12.96
C ASP A 35 27.76 9.79 -13.11
N LEU A 36 27.50 8.53 -12.83
CA LEU A 36 26.19 7.90 -12.89
C LEU A 36 25.71 7.64 -11.44
N PRO A 37 24.86 8.51 -10.88
CA PRO A 37 24.39 8.39 -9.51
C PRO A 37 23.25 7.36 -9.36
N PHE A 38 22.70 6.84 -10.45
CA PHE A 38 21.57 5.90 -10.47
C PHE A 38 20.34 6.35 -9.64
N ALA A 39 20.13 7.64 -9.55
CA ALA A 39 19.02 8.26 -8.80
C ALA A 39 17.70 8.21 -9.59
N GLY A 40 17.24 7.02 -9.94
CA GLY A 40 16.04 6.78 -10.74
C GLY A 40 16.20 7.08 -12.23
N ASN A 41 17.42 7.39 -12.70
CA ASN A 41 17.71 7.65 -14.10
C ASN A 41 19.18 7.29 -14.45
N LEU A 42 19.51 7.36 -15.72
CA LEU A 42 20.83 7.02 -16.29
C LEU A 42 21.62 8.25 -16.76
N ARG A 43 21.22 9.45 -16.35
CA ARG A 43 21.88 10.69 -16.76
C ARG A 43 23.30 10.76 -16.18
N ASN A 44 24.27 11.02 -17.05
CA ASN A 44 25.64 11.32 -16.64
C ASN A 44 25.72 12.77 -16.14
N THR A 45 26.03 12.95 -14.85
CA THR A 45 26.23 14.26 -14.23
C THR A 45 27.70 14.72 -14.29
N GLY A 46 28.59 13.90 -14.83
CA GLY A 46 29.99 14.22 -15.09
C GLY A 46 30.18 15.23 -16.23
N SER A 47 31.43 15.58 -16.49
CA SER A 47 31.79 16.63 -17.46
C SER A 47 31.52 16.23 -18.93
N LEU A 48 31.43 14.94 -19.26
CA LEU A 48 31.08 14.52 -20.61
C LEU A 48 29.58 14.65 -20.93
N GLY A 49 28.71 14.75 -19.92
CA GLY A 49 27.27 14.78 -20.13
C GLY A 49 26.75 13.49 -20.78
N GLY A 50 25.55 13.56 -21.36
CA GLY A 50 24.89 12.44 -22.01
C GLY A 50 24.14 11.51 -21.05
N GLU A 51 23.64 10.42 -21.58
CA GLU A 51 22.86 9.43 -20.84
C GLU A 51 23.34 8.01 -21.17
N ALA A 52 23.38 7.14 -20.17
CA ALA A 52 23.63 5.72 -20.38
C ALA A 52 22.33 4.99 -20.76
N THR A 53 22.44 3.79 -21.30
CA THR A 53 21.30 2.95 -21.65
C THR A 53 21.31 1.64 -20.88
N ILE A 54 20.14 1.13 -20.46
CA ILE A 54 20.02 -0.23 -19.94
C ILE A 54 19.82 -1.18 -21.12
N THR A 55 20.58 -2.26 -21.11
CA THR A 55 20.36 -3.43 -21.96
C THR A 55 19.92 -4.57 -21.06
N THR A 56 18.69 -5.04 -21.26
CA THR A 56 18.12 -6.20 -20.58
C THR A 56 18.24 -7.38 -21.52
N HIS A 57 18.98 -8.42 -21.11
CA HIS A 57 19.23 -9.59 -21.92
C HIS A 57 18.11 -10.62 -21.80
N VAL A 58 17.45 -10.69 -20.63
CA VAL A 58 16.30 -11.54 -20.35
C VAL A 58 15.24 -10.68 -19.66
N PRO A 59 14.02 -10.54 -20.20
CA PRO A 59 12.99 -9.64 -19.66
C PRO A 59 12.68 -9.85 -18.17
N ALA A 60 12.61 -11.09 -17.70
CA ALA A 60 12.39 -11.42 -16.29
C ALA A 60 13.55 -11.03 -15.37
N GLU A 61 14.70 -10.66 -15.91
CA GLU A 61 15.91 -10.29 -15.21
C GLU A 61 16.24 -8.80 -15.39
N ALA A 62 15.22 -7.99 -15.64
CA ALA A 62 15.36 -6.56 -15.85
C ALA A 62 15.93 -5.85 -14.62
N ALA A 63 16.83 -4.89 -14.86
CA ALA A 63 17.32 -4.01 -13.80
C ALA A 63 16.22 -3.04 -13.34
N ALA A 64 16.27 -2.69 -12.06
CA ALA A 64 15.42 -1.66 -11.45
C ALA A 64 16.26 -0.57 -10.77
N PHE A 65 15.63 0.53 -10.36
CA PHE A 65 16.26 1.51 -9.50
C PHE A 65 15.72 1.39 -8.09
N GLU A 66 16.62 1.50 -7.11
CA GLU A 66 16.28 1.56 -5.69
C GLU A 66 16.97 2.76 -5.05
N ASP A 67 16.38 3.31 -4.00
CA ASP A 67 17.08 4.25 -3.15
C ASP A 67 17.86 3.48 -2.07
N TRP A 68 19.01 4.02 -1.72
CA TRP A 68 19.81 3.53 -0.63
C TRP A 68 20.47 4.70 0.11
N ARG A 69 21.28 4.42 1.14
CA ARG A 69 21.86 5.46 2.00
C ARG A 69 22.59 6.60 1.25
N LEU A 70 23.17 6.36 0.09
CA LEU A 70 23.88 7.37 -0.71
C LEU A 70 23.07 7.94 -1.89
N GLY A 71 21.76 7.76 -1.90
CA GLY A 71 20.88 8.22 -3.00
C GLY A 71 20.29 7.06 -3.79
N GLY A 72 20.45 7.07 -5.12
CA GLY A 72 19.96 5.97 -5.97
C GLY A 72 20.94 4.83 -6.14
N CYS A 73 20.45 3.64 -6.44
CA CYS A 73 21.23 2.50 -6.90
C CYS A 73 20.51 1.71 -7.98
N LEU A 74 21.31 1.00 -8.78
CA LEU A 74 20.85 0.04 -9.77
C LEU A 74 20.72 -1.33 -9.12
N ASP A 75 19.53 -1.91 -9.10
CA ASP A 75 19.27 -3.26 -8.64
C ASP A 75 19.42 -4.26 -9.79
N LEU A 76 20.39 -5.15 -9.68
CA LEU A 76 20.66 -6.23 -10.60
C LEU A 76 20.41 -7.62 -9.96
N THR A 77 19.67 -7.68 -8.86
CA THR A 77 19.40 -8.94 -8.13
C THR A 77 18.50 -9.89 -8.90
N ALA A 78 17.77 -9.42 -9.90
CA ALA A 78 16.93 -10.24 -10.76
C ALA A 78 17.74 -11.16 -11.72
N ALA A 79 19.05 -10.96 -11.87
CA ALA A 79 19.87 -11.84 -12.69
C ALA A 79 19.75 -13.30 -12.25
N SER A 80 19.56 -14.22 -13.20
CA SER A 80 19.37 -15.66 -12.91
C SER A 80 20.64 -16.33 -12.36
N ARG A 81 21.81 -15.74 -12.62
CA ARG A 81 23.09 -16.20 -12.08
C ARG A 81 24.01 -15.02 -11.73
N HIS A 82 25.09 -15.33 -11.05
CA HIS A 82 26.16 -14.39 -10.73
C HIS A 82 27.47 -14.87 -11.37
N GLY A 83 27.96 -14.10 -12.34
CA GLY A 83 29.15 -14.46 -13.10
C GLY A 83 28.87 -15.49 -14.20
N GLY A 84 29.91 -16.25 -14.56
CA GLY A 84 29.84 -17.30 -15.56
C GLY A 84 31.22 -17.90 -15.87
N THR A 85 31.26 -19.18 -16.20
CA THR A 85 32.49 -19.88 -16.56
C THR A 85 32.79 -19.70 -18.04
N PRO A 86 33.99 -19.20 -18.44
CA PRO A 86 34.37 -19.03 -19.85
C PRO A 86 34.22 -20.33 -20.62
N GLY A 87 33.51 -20.27 -21.77
CA GLY A 87 33.29 -21.43 -22.61
C GLY A 87 32.19 -22.39 -22.17
N VAL A 88 31.62 -22.23 -20.99
CA VAL A 88 30.51 -23.03 -20.45
C VAL A 88 29.21 -22.21 -20.38
N ASP A 89 29.25 -21.03 -19.76
CA ASP A 89 28.10 -20.15 -19.59
C ASP A 89 28.10 -19.10 -20.71
N THR A 90 27.49 -19.43 -21.81
CA THR A 90 27.43 -18.56 -23.00
C THR A 90 26.06 -17.89 -23.16
N SER A 91 25.04 -18.32 -22.42
CA SER A 91 23.71 -17.72 -22.45
C SER A 91 23.71 -16.34 -21.81
N PRO A 92 23.07 -15.33 -22.42
CA PRO A 92 22.86 -14.02 -21.81
C PRO A 92 22.04 -14.14 -20.52
N ALA A 93 22.37 -13.33 -19.50
CA ALA A 93 21.63 -13.24 -18.25
C ALA A 93 21.74 -11.84 -17.65
N GLY A 94 20.72 -11.43 -16.90
CA GLY A 94 20.67 -10.15 -16.22
C GLY A 94 20.56 -8.95 -17.15
N SER A 95 20.93 -7.80 -16.61
CA SER A 95 20.98 -6.53 -17.33
C SER A 95 22.36 -5.91 -17.24
N SER A 96 22.61 -4.91 -18.07
CA SER A 96 23.80 -4.06 -18.03
C SER A 96 23.45 -2.62 -18.31
N VAL A 97 24.24 -1.70 -17.79
CA VAL A 97 24.19 -0.28 -18.14
C VAL A 97 25.36 0.05 -19.04
N VAL A 98 25.09 0.64 -20.18
CA VAL A 98 26.09 0.97 -21.22
C VAL A 98 26.20 2.48 -21.36
N PHE A 99 27.41 3.02 -21.16
CA PHE A 99 27.76 4.41 -21.45
C PHE A 99 28.76 4.46 -22.59
N LYS A 100 28.56 5.36 -23.57
CA LYS A 100 29.43 5.51 -24.75
C LYS A 100 29.92 6.95 -24.87
N SER A 101 31.23 7.12 -25.08
CA SER A 101 31.82 8.42 -25.43
C SER A 101 33.20 8.22 -26.01
N ASP A 102 33.46 8.77 -27.18
CA ASP A 102 34.77 8.75 -27.84
C ASP A 102 35.86 9.44 -27.01
N LYS A 103 35.46 10.36 -26.15
CA LYS A 103 36.37 11.08 -25.25
C LYS A 103 36.96 10.23 -24.11
N LEU A 104 36.50 8.99 -23.96
CA LEU A 104 37.09 8.00 -23.05
C LEU A 104 38.25 7.25 -23.73
N ALA A 105 38.32 7.27 -25.06
CA ALA A 105 39.39 6.65 -25.79
C ALA A 105 40.70 7.49 -25.66
N GLY A 106 41.81 6.80 -25.50
CA GLY A 106 43.13 7.44 -25.45
C GLY A 106 43.50 8.11 -24.12
N LEU A 107 42.77 7.79 -23.02
CA LEU A 107 43.21 8.19 -21.69
C LEU A 107 44.49 7.44 -21.30
N ASP A 108 45.54 8.18 -21.01
CA ASP A 108 46.85 7.65 -20.54
C ASP A 108 46.90 7.47 -19.01
N ALA A 109 45.94 8.06 -18.31
CA ALA A 109 45.68 7.91 -16.90
C ALA A 109 44.20 8.00 -16.58
N PHE A 110 43.70 7.20 -15.65
CA PHE A 110 42.32 7.27 -15.24
C PHE A 110 42.08 6.70 -13.83
N SER A 111 40.93 6.99 -13.27
CA SER A 111 40.45 6.36 -12.04
C SER A 111 38.98 5.92 -12.20
N ILE A 112 38.66 4.73 -11.70
CA ILE A 112 37.32 4.15 -11.67
C ILE A 112 36.92 4.03 -10.21
N LEU A 113 35.75 4.59 -9.85
CA LEU A 113 35.16 4.54 -8.53
C LEU A 113 33.76 3.98 -8.62
N ILE A 114 33.46 2.97 -7.81
CA ILE A 114 32.18 2.30 -7.83
C ILE A 114 31.74 1.89 -6.41
N TRP A 115 30.50 2.23 -6.07
CA TRP A 115 29.81 1.64 -4.94
C TRP A 115 29.06 0.39 -5.37
N SER A 116 29.29 -0.73 -4.69
CA SER A 116 28.61 -1.98 -5.00
C SER A 116 28.37 -2.82 -3.75
N ARG A 117 27.32 -3.66 -3.80
CA ARG A 117 26.99 -4.66 -2.80
C ARG A 117 26.54 -5.94 -3.50
N GLN A 118 27.16 -7.06 -3.19
CA GLN A 118 26.76 -8.36 -3.73
C GLN A 118 25.52 -8.88 -2.98
N ALA A 119 24.60 -9.53 -3.67
CA ALA A 119 23.46 -10.18 -3.04
C ALA A 119 23.95 -11.32 -2.10
N PRO A 120 23.28 -11.53 -0.93
CA PRO A 120 23.67 -12.60 -0.01
C PRO A 120 23.62 -13.99 -0.67
N ALA A 121 24.47 -14.90 -0.18
CA ALA A 121 24.55 -16.31 -0.59
C ALA A 121 24.72 -16.53 -2.11
N VAL A 122 25.31 -15.57 -2.83
CA VAL A 122 25.59 -15.71 -4.26
C VAL A 122 27.06 -16.05 -4.45
N GLU A 123 27.33 -17.24 -4.95
CA GLU A 123 28.64 -17.65 -5.40
C GLU A 123 28.60 -17.88 -6.92
N GLY A 124 29.64 -17.43 -7.60
CA GLY A 124 29.81 -17.63 -9.03
C GLY A 124 31.10 -17.04 -9.56
N PRO A 125 31.74 -17.66 -10.53
CA PRO A 125 33.03 -17.22 -11.03
C PRO A 125 32.88 -15.95 -11.89
N SER A 126 33.83 -15.04 -11.70
CA SER A 126 34.09 -13.92 -12.63
C SER A 126 32.87 -13.04 -13.03
N PRO A 127 31.99 -12.59 -12.10
CA PRO A 127 31.03 -11.54 -12.43
C PRO A 127 31.76 -10.24 -12.77
N ARG A 128 31.08 -9.28 -13.41
CA ARG A 128 31.68 -8.00 -13.76
C ARG A 128 30.99 -6.85 -13.07
N LEU A 129 31.72 -6.07 -12.28
CA LEU A 129 31.25 -4.79 -11.78
C LEU A 129 31.19 -3.77 -12.91
N ALA A 130 32.25 -3.73 -13.75
CA ALA A 130 32.28 -2.91 -14.94
C ALA A 130 33.32 -3.47 -15.92
N TRP A 131 33.14 -3.16 -17.20
CA TRP A 131 33.97 -3.67 -18.30
C TRP A 131 34.05 -2.63 -19.43
N ALA A 132 35.23 -2.46 -20.00
CA ALA A 132 35.44 -1.69 -21.20
C ALA A 132 36.17 -2.54 -22.23
N GLY A 133 35.50 -2.87 -23.32
CA GLY A 133 36.02 -3.75 -24.37
C GLY A 133 37.34 -3.24 -24.93
N GLY A 134 38.37 -4.09 -24.89
CA GLY A 134 39.70 -3.72 -25.35
C GLY A 134 40.49 -2.80 -24.42
N GLY A 135 39.96 -2.44 -23.24
CA GLY A 135 40.61 -1.55 -22.30
C GLY A 135 40.89 -2.18 -20.94
N TRP A 136 39.85 -2.47 -20.20
CA TRP A 136 39.96 -2.96 -18.83
C TRP A 136 38.73 -3.76 -18.40
N ASP A 137 38.90 -4.50 -17.30
CA ASP A 137 37.88 -5.41 -16.76
C ASP A 137 37.96 -5.38 -15.21
N LEU A 138 36.87 -5.07 -14.52
CA LEU A 138 36.79 -4.96 -13.08
C LEU A 138 35.91 -6.10 -12.50
N VAL A 139 36.55 -6.98 -11.72
CA VAL A 139 35.93 -8.18 -11.16
C VAL A 139 35.90 -8.09 -9.64
N PRO A 140 34.75 -8.22 -8.99
CA PRO A 140 34.66 -8.29 -7.53
C PRO A 140 35.24 -9.62 -7.04
N ALA A 141 35.85 -9.61 -5.82
CA ALA A 141 36.28 -10.79 -5.12
C ALA A 141 35.77 -10.75 -3.66
N PRO A 142 35.62 -11.88 -2.97
CA PRO A 142 35.10 -11.93 -1.60
C PRO A 142 35.78 -10.97 -0.64
N ARG A 143 37.07 -10.72 -0.82
CA ARG A 143 37.90 -9.90 0.06
C ARG A 143 38.61 -8.75 -0.65
N GLY A 144 38.02 -8.26 -1.74
CA GLY A 144 38.64 -7.22 -2.55
C GLY A 144 38.13 -7.25 -3.98
N PHE A 145 39.00 -7.07 -4.93
CA PHE A 145 38.67 -7.09 -6.36
C PHE A 145 39.93 -7.38 -7.19
N SER A 146 39.77 -7.65 -8.46
CA SER A 146 40.83 -7.62 -9.45
C SER A 146 40.46 -6.71 -10.61
N VAL A 147 41.44 -6.06 -11.19
CA VAL A 147 41.31 -5.34 -12.46
C VAL A 147 42.30 -5.95 -13.47
N SER A 148 41.83 -6.19 -14.68
CA SER A 148 42.66 -6.57 -15.78
C SER A 148 42.80 -5.39 -16.75
N LEU A 149 43.99 -5.07 -17.18
CA LEU A 149 44.28 -4.03 -18.17
C LEU A 149 44.73 -4.69 -19.47
N ALA A 150 44.26 -4.21 -20.62
CA ALA A 150 44.73 -4.66 -21.91
C ALA A 150 46.09 -4.00 -22.19
N LEU A 151 47.17 -4.71 -21.93
CA LEU A 151 48.55 -4.25 -22.13
C LEU A 151 49.17 -5.05 -23.28
N SER A 152 49.76 -4.36 -24.27
CA SER A 152 50.47 -5.01 -25.39
C SER A 152 49.68 -6.15 -26.07
N GLY A 153 48.35 -6.00 -26.18
CA GLY A 153 47.48 -6.99 -26.84
C GLY A 153 46.97 -8.13 -25.97
N SER A 154 47.31 -8.19 -24.68
CA SER A 154 46.81 -9.17 -23.72
C SER A 154 46.24 -8.56 -22.46
N MET A 155 45.25 -9.22 -21.85
CA MET A 155 44.66 -8.79 -20.56
C MET A 155 45.59 -9.21 -19.39
N THR A 156 46.21 -8.22 -18.75
CA THR A 156 47.09 -8.44 -17.60
C THR A 156 46.31 -8.18 -16.31
N PRO A 157 46.17 -9.21 -15.43
CA PRO A 157 45.42 -9.08 -14.19
C PRO A 157 46.24 -8.45 -13.06
N PHE A 158 45.65 -7.57 -12.30
CA PHE A 158 46.13 -6.98 -11.05
C PHE A 158 45.13 -7.30 -9.94
N SER A 159 45.59 -8.03 -8.90
CA SER A 159 44.71 -8.44 -7.82
C SER A 159 44.93 -7.62 -6.56
N PHE A 160 43.85 -7.08 -6.03
CA PHE A 160 43.80 -6.27 -4.81
C PHE A 160 42.94 -7.01 -3.76
N VAL A 161 43.60 -7.73 -2.84
CA VAL A 161 42.90 -8.57 -1.86
C VAL A 161 43.31 -8.16 -0.45
N ALA A 162 42.34 -7.90 0.41
CA ALA A 162 42.59 -7.59 1.83
C ALA A 162 43.31 -8.76 2.57
N PRO A 163 44.22 -8.46 3.50
CA PRO A 163 44.92 -9.47 4.29
C PRO A 163 43.97 -10.40 5.07
N ARG A 164 44.52 -11.56 5.55
CA ARG A 164 43.72 -12.61 6.22
C ARG A 164 43.63 -12.49 7.75
N THR A 165 44.23 -11.48 8.36
CA THR A 165 44.26 -11.39 9.83
C THR A 165 42.89 -11.01 10.42
N PHE A 166 42.65 -11.38 11.68
CA PHE A 166 41.38 -11.07 12.36
C PHE A 166 41.14 -9.56 12.52
N ARG A 167 42.21 -8.77 12.73
CA ARG A 167 42.13 -7.30 12.78
C ARG A 167 41.72 -6.70 11.42
N ASP A 168 42.19 -7.31 10.32
CA ASP A 168 41.90 -6.82 8.98
C ASP A 168 40.47 -7.12 8.53
N ARG A 169 39.79 -8.12 9.11
CA ARG A 169 38.35 -8.35 8.86
C ARG A 169 37.48 -7.20 9.33
N LEU A 170 37.92 -6.47 10.34
CA LEU A 170 37.19 -5.29 10.83
C LEU A 170 37.50 -4.01 10.01
N ALA A 171 38.61 -4.03 9.26
CA ALA A 171 39.06 -2.88 8.47
C ALA A 171 38.42 -2.80 7.05
N PHE A 172 37.99 -3.95 6.50
CA PHE A 172 37.44 -4.00 5.13
C PHE A 172 36.05 -4.62 5.09
N PRO A 173 35.14 -4.05 4.30
CA PRO A 173 33.78 -4.56 4.17
C PRO A 173 33.72 -5.93 3.48
N ALA A 174 32.78 -6.78 3.90
CA ALA A 174 32.49 -8.06 3.26
C ALA A 174 31.81 -7.87 1.90
N ALA A 175 31.65 -8.92 1.09
CA ALA A 175 31.08 -8.80 -0.27
C ALA A 175 29.59 -8.40 -0.24
N ASP A 176 28.87 -8.84 0.77
CA ASP A 176 27.46 -8.52 1.04
C ASP A 176 27.23 -7.22 1.83
N GLU A 177 28.33 -6.50 2.14
CA GLU A 177 28.29 -5.12 2.63
C GLU A 177 28.52 -4.14 1.48
N TRP A 178 28.12 -2.87 1.65
CA TRP A 178 28.42 -1.83 0.68
C TRP A 178 29.90 -1.52 0.63
N ARG A 179 30.48 -1.63 -0.56
CA ARG A 179 31.89 -1.43 -0.86
C ARG A 179 32.11 -0.24 -1.75
N PHE A 180 33.04 0.63 -1.38
CA PHE A 180 33.60 1.65 -2.25
C PHE A 180 34.88 1.15 -2.84
N THR A 181 34.84 0.67 -4.06
CA THR A 181 35.98 0.12 -4.79
C THR A 181 36.58 1.20 -5.70
N VAL A 182 37.88 1.38 -5.60
CA VAL A 182 38.62 2.36 -6.43
C VAL A 182 39.82 1.70 -7.08
N VAL A 183 39.99 1.98 -8.37
CA VAL A 183 41.19 1.65 -9.17
C VAL A 183 41.74 2.96 -9.71
N THR A 184 43.03 3.21 -9.54
CA THR A 184 43.72 4.31 -10.24
C THR A 184 44.82 3.75 -11.10
N VAL A 185 44.92 4.25 -12.33
CA VAL A 185 45.94 3.84 -13.31
C VAL A 185 46.60 5.10 -13.84
N GLY A 186 47.93 5.12 -13.78
CA GLY A 186 48.71 6.27 -14.26
C GLY A 186 50.15 6.22 -13.75
N SER A 187 51.04 6.97 -14.37
CA SER A 187 52.48 7.05 -14.02
C SER A 187 53.16 5.65 -13.95
N GLY A 188 52.78 4.75 -14.84
CA GLY A 188 53.34 3.40 -14.88
C GLY A 188 52.91 2.50 -13.72
N THR A 189 51.85 2.83 -12.98
CA THR A 189 51.41 2.04 -11.82
C THR A 189 49.90 1.90 -11.83
N VAL A 190 49.41 0.80 -11.19
CA VAL A 190 48.01 0.62 -10.82
C VAL A 190 47.90 0.49 -9.30
N ARG A 191 46.91 1.16 -8.70
CA ARG A 191 46.61 1.10 -7.28
C ARG A 191 45.14 0.74 -7.06
N GLY A 192 44.88 -0.04 -6.00
CA GLY A 192 43.54 -0.42 -5.58
C GLY A 192 43.23 0.12 -4.17
N TYR A 193 42.00 0.58 -3.97
CA TYR A 193 41.49 1.04 -2.67
C TYR A 193 40.14 0.42 -2.40
N LEU A 194 39.88 0.18 -1.12
CA LEU A 194 38.58 -0.33 -0.66
C LEU A 194 38.12 0.43 0.58
N GLY A 195 36.87 0.85 0.59
CA GLY A 195 36.20 1.47 1.75
C GLY A 195 34.80 0.92 1.91
N GLY A 196 34.09 1.35 2.95
CA GLY A 196 32.70 0.99 3.24
C GLY A 196 31.91 2.17 3.77
N LEU A 197 30.64 1.98 4.08
CA LEU A 197 29.82 3.03 4.66
C LEU A 197 30.34 3.53 6.01
N ASP A 198 30.82 2.60 6.83
CA ASP A 198 31.31 2.86 8.19
C ASP A 198 32.81 2.66 8.33
N ARG A 199 33.50 2.51 7.20
CA ARG A 199 34.93 2.24 7.15
C ARG A 199 35.63 3.17 6.18
N PRO A 200 36.72 3.83 6.57
CA PRO A 200 37.45 4.73 5.69
C PRO A 200 37.99 3.97 4.47
N VAL A 201 38.12 4.67 3.36
CA VAL A 201 38.78 4.10 2.20
C VAL A 201 40.28 3.99 2.43
N THR A 202 40.82 2.78 2.24
CA THR A 202 42.26 2.47 2.46
C THR A 202 42.84 1.78 1.25
N PRO A 203 44.18 1.96 0.98
CA PRO A 203 44.86 1.27 -0.10
C PRO A 203 44.99 -0.23 0.19
N LEU A 204 44.88 -1.05 -0.86
CA LEU A 204 45.05 -2.50 -0.84
C LEU A 204 46.41 -2.86 -1.50
N LEU A 205 47.23 -3.61 -0.83
CA LEU A 205 48.48 -4.25 -1.34
C LEU A 205 49.51 -3.34 -2.05
N GLY A 206 49.48 -2.03 -1.81
CA GLY A 206 50.40 -1.08 -2.45
C GLY A 206 50.19 -0.90 -3.96
N GLU A 207 51.16 -0.22 -4.60
CA GLU A 207 51.13 -0.01 -6.04
C GLU A 207 51.78 -1.17 -6.80
N GLN A 208 51.21 -1.51 -7.96
CA GLN A 208 51.74 -2.54 -8.85
C GLN A 208 52.20 -1.88 -10.16
N PRO A 209 53.38 -2.24 -10.65
CA PRO A 209 53.91 -1.63 -11.88
C PRO A 209 53.13 -2.09 -13.12
N VAL A 210 52.90 -1.17 -14.03
CA VAL A 210 52.29 -1.41 -15.34
C VAL A 210 53.36 -1.34 -16.40
N ALA A 211 53.57 -2.46 -17.09
CA ALA A 211 54.55 -2.53 -18.19
C ALA A 211 53.87 -2.17 -19.52
N GLY A 212 54.32 -1.06 -20.15
CA GLY A 212 53.85 -0.62 -21.44
C GLY A 212 52.73 0.42 -21.40
N PRO A 213 52.35 0.96 -22.60
CA PRO A 213 51.29 1.94 -22.71
C PRO A 213 49.91 1.33 -22.48
N LEU A 214 48.99 2.13 -21.94
CA LEU A 214 47.58 1.77 -21.81
C LEU A 214 46.91 1.66 -23.20
N PRO A 215 45.88 0.82 -23.35
CA PRO A 215 45.20 0.63 -24.62
C PRO A 215 44.50 1.90 -25.08
N PRO A 216 44.65 2.32 -26.34
CA PRO A 216 44.11 3.60 -26.81
C PRO A 216 42.61 3.63 -27.11
N ALA A 217 41.88 2.51 -27.04
CA ALA A 217 40.51 2.45 -27.58
C ALA A 217 39.51 1.77 -26.65
N TRP A 218 38.95 2.51 -25.70
CA TRP A 218 37.81 2.05 -24.92
C TRP A 218 36.75 3.14 -24.75
N GLY A 219 36.00 3.42 -25.83
CA GLY A 219 34.93 4.42 -25.82
C GLY A 219 33.59 3.92 -25.23
N THR A 220 33.50 2.65 -24.88
CA THR A 220 32.28 2.06 -24.35
C THR A 220 32.55 1.37 -23.00
N VAL A 221 31.75 1.72 -22.01
CA VAL A 221 31.77 1.10 -20.66
C VAL A 221 30.47 0.41 -20.38
N THR A 222 30.55 -0.86 -20.01
CA THR A 222 29.40 -1.70 -19.57
C THR A 222 29.51 -1.94 -18.08
N ILE A 223 28.46 -1.65 -17.32
CA ILE A 223 28.40 -1.73 -15.88
C ILE A 223 27.43 -2.85 -15.48
N GLY A 224 27.81 -3.69 -14.53
CA GLY A 224 27.02 -4.81 -14.02
C GLY A 224 27.08 -6.07 -14.87
N ASN A 225 27.78 -6.04 -16.02
CA ASN A 225 27.96 -7.19 -16.94
C ASN A 225 29.09 -6.91 -17.93
N ILE A 226 29.21 -7.76 -18.94
CA ILE A 226 29.98 -7.48 -20.17
C ILE A 226 29.04 -7.35 -21.35
N ALA A 227 29.55 -6.89 -22.48
CA ALA A 227 28.80 -6.93 -23.74
C ALA A 227 28.33 -8.36 -24.04
N GLY A 228 27.06 -8.52 -24.42
CA GLY A 228 26.43 -9.83 -24.62
C GLY A 228 25.84 -10.50 -23.39
N GLY A 229 26.02 -9.93 -22.19
CA GLY A 229 25.22 -10.34 -21.02
C GLY A 229 25.68 -11.62 -20.30
N ILE A 230 26.84 -12.19 -20.63
CA ILE A 230 27.23 -13.52 -20.14
C ILE A 230 28.01 -13.55 -18.83
N ARG A 231 28.23 -12.37 -18.21
CA ARG A 231 28.97 -12.21 -16.93
C ARG A 231 28.23 -11.32 -15.94
N PRO A 232 26.93 -11.57 -15.62
CA PRO A 232 26.14 -10.69 -14.80
C PRO A 232 26.69 -10.57 -13.38
N PHE A 233 26.70 -9.36 -12.85
CA PHE A 233 26.81 -9.09 -11.43
C PHE A 233 25.43 -9.21 -10.80
N LYS A 234 25.28 -9.99 -9.75
CA LYS A 234 24.05 -10.11 -8.98
C LYS A 234 24.16 -9.36 -7.67
N GLY A 235 23.47 -8.24 -7.57
CA GLY A 235 23.59 -7.33 -6.44
C GLY A 235 23.18 -5.91 -6.81
N TRP A 236 23.68 -4.96 -6.04
CA TRP A 236 23.37 -3.53 -6.23
C TRP A 236 24.61 -2.75 -6.60
N ILE A 237 24.48 -1.79 -7.51
CA ILE A 237 25.50 -0.82 -7.88
C ILE A 237 24.97 0.57 -7.55
N GLY A 238 25.64 1.26 -6.64
CA GLY A 238 25.30 2.61 -6.20
C GLY A 238 25.75 3.66 -7.22
N ARG A 239 26.86 4.29 -6.98
CA ARG A 239 27.38 5.34 -7.86
C ARG A 239 28.59 4.86 -8.62
N PHE A 240 28.66 5.17 -9.92
CA PHE A 240 29.78 4.82 -10.78
C PHE A 240 30.41 6.09 -11.35
N ARG A 241 31.75 6.22 -11.23
CA ARG A 241 32.50 7.38 -11.73
C ARG A 241 33.76 6.99 -12.48
N ILE A 242 34.11 7.80 -13.49
CA ILE A 242 35.41 7.75 -14.18
C ILE A 242 36.02 9.16 -14.15
N TYR A 243 37.29 9.23 -13.77
CA TYR A 243 38.13 10.42 -13.84
C TYR A 243 39.20 10.24 -14.89
N GLY A 244 39.53 11.26 -15.65
CA GLY A 244 40.59 11.26 -16.68
C GLY A 244 42.00 11.48 -16.11
N LYS A 245 42.24 11.08 -14.88
CA LYS A 245 43.53 11.09 -14.20
C LYS A 245 43.64 10.05 -13.12
N ALA A 246 44.82 9.65 -12.74
CA ALA A 246 45.09 8.86 -11.54
C ALA A 246 44.88 9.73 -10.30
N LEU A 247 43.80 9.49 -9.52
CA LEU A 247 43.52 10.27 -8.33
C LEU A 247 44.51 9.93 -7.20
N PRO A 248 45.02 10.91 -6.47
CA PRO A 248 45.79 10.73 -5.26
C PRO A 248 44.89 10.19 -4.10
N ALA A 249 45.46 9.51 -3.13
CA ALA A 249 44.74 8.94 -1.99
C ALA A 249 43.89 9.99 -1.21
N ALA A 250 44.38 11.23 -1.12
CA ALA A 250 43.67 12.32 -0.46
C ALA A 250 42.36 12.70 -1.20
N ASP A 251 42.38 12.79 -2.53
CA ASP A 251 41.18 13.06 -3.34
C ASP A 251 40.19 11.91 -3.22
N ILE A 252 40.66 10.65 -3.23
CA ILE A 252 39.81 9.46 -3.05
C ILE A 252 39.14 9.50 -1.68
N ALA A 253 39.87 9.82 -0.61
CA ALA A 253 39.33 9.95 0.74
C ALA A 253 38.31 11.09 0.84
N ALA A 254 38.58 12.24 0.19
CA ALA A 254 37.64 13.37 0.14
C ALA A 254 36.36 13.02 -0.63
N ILE A 255 36.46 12.30 -1.75
CA ILE A 255 35.29 11.82 -2.52
C ILE A 255 34.46 10.86 -1.69
N HIS A 256 35.09 9.88 -1.02
CA HIS A 256 34.43 8.95 -0.13
C HIS A 256 33.71 9.66 1.02
N ALA A 257 34.40 10.57 1.73
CA ALA A 257 33.80 11.37 2.80
C ALA A 257 32.66 12.26 2.29
N GLY A 258 32.83 12.86 1.10
CA GLY A 258 31.79 13.63 0.43
C GLY A 258 30.56 12.81 0.07
N ASP A 259 30.71 11.58 -0.41
CA ASP A 259 29.60 10.68 -0.66
C ASP A 259 28.86 10.34 0.65
N ILE A 260 29.58 10.04 1.73
CA ILE A 260 29.01 9.77 3.05
C ILE A 260 28.29 11.01 3.61
N ALA A 261 28.89 12.21 3.47
CA ALA A 261 28.28 13.46 3.95
C ALA A 261 27.04 13.86 3.12
N ALA A 262 27.09 13.70 1.80
CA ALA A 262 25.94 13.91 0.93
C ALA A 262 24.81 12.93 1.26
N ALA A 263 25.15 11.73 1.66
CA ALA A 263 24.20 10.73 2.15
C ALA A 263 23.53 11.13 3.47
N ALA A 264 24.26 11.75 4.38
CA ALA A 264 23.67 12.27 5.62
C ALA A 264 22.69 13.41 5.35
N ALA A 265 22.88 14.15 4.26
CA ALA A 265 21.94 15.17 3.78
C ALA A 265 20.75 14.59 2.99
N THR A 266 20.94 13.42 2.36
CA THR A 266 19.92 12.67 1.63
C THR A 266 19.54 11.43 2.46
N VAL A 267 19.32 11.62 3.77
CA VAL A 267 18.86 10.53 4.65
C VAL A 267 17.79 9.76 3.91
N ALA A 268 17.98 8.48 3.72
CA ALA A 268 16.99 7.61 3.13
C ALA A 268 15.70 7.79 3.93
N ARG A 269 14.81 8.61 3.43
CA ARG A 269 13.58 8.98 4.12
C ARG A 269 12.71 7.74 4.23
N LEU A 270 11.98 7.65 5.31
CA LEU A 270 10.87 6.69 5.39
C LEU A 270 9.99 6.86 4.15
N PRO A 271 9.28 5.81 3.74
CA PRO A 271 8.35 5.92 2.62
C PRO A 271 7.46 7.14 2.81
N PRO A 272 7.17 7.89 1.75
CA PRO A 272 6.23 9.00 1.87
C PRO A 272 4.88 8.47 2.36
N PRO A 273 4.10 9.32 3.06
CA PRO A 273 2.74 8.96 3.40
C PRO A 273 1.93 8.70 2.13
N ARG A 274 0.89 7.88 2.25
CA ARG A 274 -0.07 7.74 1.17
C ARG A 274 -0.64 9.12 0.83
N PRO A 275 -0.77 9.48 -0.46
CA PRO A 275 -1.41 10.72 -0.87
C PRO A 275 -2.81 10.85 -0.27
N GLU A 276 -3.16 12.04 0.22
CA GLU A 276 -4.47 12.30 0.79
C GLU A 276 -5.60 11.98 -0.21
N PRO A 277 -6.76 11.53 0.27
CA PRO A 277 -7.92 11.30 -0.57
C PRO A 277 -8.32 12.56 -1.33
N ALA A 278 -8.89 12.39 -2.52
CA ALA A 278 -9.41 13.51 -3.32
C ALA A 278 -10.61 14.21 -2.64
N ARG A 279 -11.30 13.51 -1.73
CA ARG A 279 -12.40 14.03 -0.93
C ARG A 279 -12.02 14.00 0.56
N PRO A 280 -12.39 15.02 1.35
CA PRO A 280 -12.21 14.99 2.80
C PRO A 280 -12.95 13.79 3.42
N LEU A 281 -12.34 13.15 4.40
CA LEU A 281 -12.98 12.09 5.16
C LEU A 281 -14.14 12.67 6.00
N VAL A 282 -15.27 11.99 5.99
CA VAL A 282 -16.48 12.40 6.74
C VAL A 282 -16.31 12.16 8.23
N LEU A 283 -15.74 11.02 8.60
CA LEU A 283 -15.47 10.64 9.97
C LEU A 283 -13.98 10.85 10.27
N LYS A 284 -13.64 11.25 11.47
CA LYS A 284 -12.24 11.25 11.92
C LYS A 284 -11.74 9.81 12.01
N ARG A 285 -10.45 9.60 11.85
CA ARG A 285 -9.86 8.26 12.06
C ARG A 285 -9.88 7.82 13.54
N SER A 286 -10.04 8.77 14.47
CA SER A 286 -10.30 8.54 15.89
C SER A 286 -11.80 8.51 16.22
N ALA A 287 -12.69 8.57 15.25
CA ALA A 287 -14.12 8.51 15.52
C ALA A 287 -14.51 7.17 16.15
N ILE A 288 -15.46 7.21 17.07
CA ILE A 288 -16.00 6.06 17.78
C ILE A 288 -17.46 5.89 17.33
N PRO A 289 -17.71 5.13 16.26
CA PRO A 289 -19.05 4.91 15.76
C PRO A 289 -19.82 3.92 16.64
N PHE A 290 -21.07 4.24 16.88
CA PHE A 290 -21.99 3.44 17.70
C PHE A 290 -23.29 3.19 16.93
N SER A 291 -23.99 2.10 17.23
CA SER A 291 -25.34 1.85 16.68
C SER A 291 -26.23 1.23 17.72
N THR A 292 -27.49 1.62 17.69
CA THR A 292 -28.54 0.95 18.43
C THR A 292 -29.48 0.14 17.53
N ARG A 293 -29.35 0.25 16.22
CA ARG A 293 -30.31 -0.19 15.17
C ARG A 293 -31.70 0.39 15.37
N TRP A 294 -32.19 0.44 16.61
CA TRP A 294 -33.47 0.96 17.04
C TRP A 294 -33.28 2.02 18.11
N GLU A 295 -34.20 2.96 18.21
CA GLU A 295 -34.21 3.96 19.30
C GLU A 295 -34.46 3.26 20.65
N ARG A 296 -33.41 3.19 21.47
CA ARG A 296 -33.45 2.57 22.79
C ARG A 296 -33.25 3.62 23.90
N PRO A 297 -33.96 3.54 25.04
CA PRO A 297 -33.81 4.49 26.14
C PRO A 297 -32.41 4.49 26.76
N ASP A 298 -31.73 3.34 26.78
CA ASP A 298 -30.39 3.14 27.32
C ASP A 298 -29.27 3.49 26.33
N ALA A 299 -29.60 3.83 25.10
CA ALA A 299 -28.61 4.09 24.05
C ALA A 299 -27.72 5.29 24.38
N LEU A 300 -28.30 6.42 24.71
CA LEU A 300 -27.51 7.65 24.92
C LEU A 300 -26.53 7.55 26.10
N PRO A 301 -26.90 7.07 27.31
CA PRO A 301 -25.95 6.82 28.38
C PRO A 301 -24.85 5.82 28.00
N THR A 302 -25.21 4.77 27.26
CA THR A 302 -24.20 3.78 26.80
C THR A 302 -23.24 4.39 25.81
N MET A 303 -23.72 5.15 24.82
CA MET A 303 -22.88 5.88 23.87
C MET A 303 -21.86 6.78 24.57
N GLN A 304 -22.32 7.56 25.56
CA GLN A 304 -21.46 8.44 26.35
C GLN A 304 -20.41 7.64 27.13
N SER A 305 -20.76 6.48 27.67
CA SER A 305 -19.80 5.64 28.38
C SER A 305 -18.67 5.09 27.46
N PHE A 306 -18.91 4.93 26.18
CA PHE A 306 -17.92 4.52 25.19
C PHE A 306 -17.22 5.69 24.47
N HIS A 307 -17.47 6.94 24.90
CA HIS A 307 -17.00 8.14 24.21
C HIS A 307 -17.39 8.20 22.72
N ALA A 308 -18.58 7.65 22.39
CA ALA A 308 -19.05 7.65 21.00
C ALA A 308 -19.08 9.07 20.43
N THR A 309 -18.72 9.18 19.16
CA THR A 309 -18.74 10.45 18.40
C THR A 309 -19.90 10.51 17.44
N ASP A 310 -20.36 9.35 17.00
CA ASP A 310 -21.34 9.21 15.93
C ASP A 310 -22.30 8.06 16.25
N LEU A 311 -23.60 8.34 16.14
CA LEU A 311 -24.62 7.31 16.16
C LEU A 311 -25.00 6.98 14.73
N LEU A 312 -24.65 5.76 14.29
CA LEU A 312 -24.81 5.30 12.93
C LEU A 312 -25.89 4.22 12.81
N TRP A 313 -26.47 4.11 11.61
CA TRP A 313 -27.39 3.04 11.21
C TRP A 313 -28.59 2.87 12.13
N VAL A 314 -29.36 3.94 12.33
CA VAL A 314 -30.54 3.91 13.19
C VAL A 314 -31.82 3.98 12.33
N TYR A 315 -32.71 3.02 12.54
CA TYR A 315 -34.03 2.96 11.88
C TYR A 315 -35.12 3.86 12.49
N GLY A 316 -34.81 4.53 13.57
CA GLY A 316 -35.74 5.46 14.21
C GLY A 316 -35.86 6.80 13.52
N MET A 317 -37.00 7.42 13.65
CA MET A 317 -37.28 8.77 13.10
C MET A 317 -37.93 9.71 14.14
N LYS A 318 -37.76 9.46 15.46
CA LYS A 318 -38.29 10.34 16.50
C LYS A 318 -37.44 11.58 16.65
N SER A 319 -38.01 12.72 16.36
CA SER A 319 -37.34 14.01 16.42
C SER A 319 -36.67 14.26 17.79
N GLU A 320 -37.36 13.89 18.87
CA GLU A 320 -36.84 14.06 20.23
C GLU A 320 -35.57 13.28 20.49
N PHE A 321 -35.48 12.06 19.95
CA PHE A 321 -34.28 11.23 20.08
C PHE A 321 -33.11 11.79 19.26
N VAL A 322 -33.36 12.19 18.02
CA VAL A 322 -32.33 12.83 17.17
C VAL A 322 -31.81 14.10 17.84
N GLN A 323 -32.72 14.94 18.39
CA GLN A 323 -32.33 16.16 19.09
C GLN A 323 -31.54 15.87 20.37
N ALA A 324 -31.91 14.87 21.16
CA ALA A 324 -31.19 14.46 22.37
C ALA A 324 -29.76 14.00 22.04
N VAL A 325 -29.58 13.18 21.00
CA VAL A 325 -28.26 12.73 20.53
C VAL A 325 -27.41 13.93 20.10
N ARG A 326 -27.97 14.84 19.33
CA ARG A 326 -27.25 16.06 18.89
C ARG A 326 -26.93 17.03 20.02
N ALA A 327 -27.83 17.18 20.98
CA ALA A 327 -27.61 18.00 22.18
C ALA A 327 -26.45 17.42 23.04
N ALA A 328 -26.22 16.12 22.98
CA ALA A 328 -25.09 15.47 23.62
C ALA A 328 -23.76 15.63 22.82
N GLY A 329 -23.75 16.41 21.72
CA GLY A 329 -22.55 16.65 20.90
C GLY A 329 -22.25 15.56 19.87
N LEU A 330 -23.16 14.60 19.67
CA LEU A 330 -22.98 13.47 18.77
C LEU A 330 -23.62 13.77 17.40
N ARG A 331 -23.11 13.19 16.33
CA ARG A 331 -23.77 13.22 15.02
C ARG A 331 -24.73 12.04 14.89
N TYR A 332 -25.80 12.24 14.16
CA TYR A 332 -26.86 11.24 13.97
C TYR A 332 -26.96 10.82 12.51
N GLN A 333 -26.98 9.52 12.27
CA GLN A 333 -27.24 8.93 10.97
C GLN A 333 -28.56 8.17 10.97
N GLY A 334 -29.51 8.67 10.19
CA GLY A 334 -30.76 7.96 9.92
C GLY A 334 -30.57 6.87 8.87
N THR A 335 -31.46 5.90 8.83
CA THR A 335 -31.38 4.79 7.87
C THR A 335 -32.55 4.80 6.92
N LEU A 336 -32.28 4.61 5.65
CA LEU A 336 -33.22 4.26 4.60
C LEU A 336 -32.98 2.82 4.18
N ASN A 337 -33.99 2.18 3.59
CA ASN A 337 -33.86 0.81 3.15
C ASN A 337 -34.20 0.71 1.64
N GLY A 338 -33.42 -0.06 0.88
CA GLY A 338 -33.71 -0.39 -0.52
C GLY A 338 -34.92 -1.32 -0.71
N LEU A 339 -35.54 -1.76 0.40
CA LEU A 339 -36.76 -2.56 0.39
C LEU A 339 -38.00 -1.68 0.54
N GLN A 340 -39.07 -2.08 -0.08
CA GLN A 340 -40.41 -1.45 0.04
C GLN A 340 -41.29 -2.27 0.98
N GLY A 341 -41.66 -1.70 2.13
CA GLY A 341 -42.59 -2.30 3.09
C GLY A 341 -44.03 -2.31 2.59
N THR A 342 -44.88 -3.07 3.30
CA THR A 342 -46.32 -3.18 3.01
C THR A 342 -47.19 -2.31 3.93
N GLU A 343 -46.61 -1.77 5.02
CA GLU A 343 -47.33 -0.94 6.00
C GLU A 343 -46.54 0.32 6.39
N LYS A 344 -47.24 1.31 6.94
CA LYS A 344 -46.65 2.60 7.36
C LYS A 344 -45.62 2.53 8.51
N ALA A 345 -45.52 1.39 9.18
CA ALA A 345 -44.87 1.31 10.49
C ALA A 345 -43.35 1.08 10.46
N THR A 346 -42.73 0.96 9.29
CA THR A 346 -41.30 0.69 9.18
C THR A 346 -40.52 1.89 8.68
N PRO A 347 -39.27 2.10 9.13
CA PRO A 347 -38.45 3.26 8.75
C PRO A 347 -37.90 3.20 7.31
N GLY A 348 -38.48 2.35 6.47
CA GLY A 348 -38.18 2.34 5.04
C GLY A 348 -39.31 2.95 4.23
N PRO A 349 -39.13 3.16 2.92
CA PRO A 349 -40.22 3.55 2.06
C PRO A 349 -41.29 2.45 2.07
N SER A 350 -42.41 2.70 2.75
CA SER A 350 -43.56 1.79 2.82
C SER A 350 -44.81 2.43 2.28
N ASN A 351 -45.52 1.71 1.45
CA ASN A 351 -46.84 2.10 0.94
C ASN A 351 -47.76 0.90 1.04
N ALA A 352 -48.71 0.96 2.02
CA ALA A 352 -49.65 -0.11 2.24
C ALA A 352 -50.48 -0.38 0.97
N GLY A 353 -50.41 -1.63 0.50
CA GLY A 353 -51.22 -2.08 -0.67
C GLY A 353 -50.70 -1.69 -2.05
N ASP A 354 -49.80 -0.71 -2.18
CA ASP A 354 -49.21 -0.37 -3.47
C ASP A 354 -47.97 -1.23 -3.76
N THR A 355 -47.99 -1.97 -4.85
CA THR A 355 -46.89 -2.85 -5.28
C THR A 355 -46.11 -2.30 -6.48
N SER A 356 -46.46 -1.12 -6.98
CA SER A 356 -45.92 -0.55 -8.21
C SER A 356 -44.42 -0.24 -8.15
N GLY A 357 -43.92 0.06 -6.96
CA GLY A 357 -42.49 0.33 -6.76
C GLY A 357 -41.59 -0.90 -6.61
N ARG A 358 -42.15 -2.11 -6.59
CA ARG A 358 -41.39 -3.33 -6.26
C ARG A 358 -40.77 -3.97 -7.49
N HIS A 359 -39.64 -4.63 -7.29
CA HIS A 359 -39.08 -5.48 -8.33
C HIS A 359 -40.04 -6.57 -8.76
N GLU A 360 -40.01 -6.83 -10.07
CA GLU A 360 -40.70 -7.96 -10.67
C GLU A 360 -39.73 -8.99 -11.17
N THR A 361 -39.91 -10.23 -10.76
CA THR A 361 -39.07 -11.35 -11.22
C THR A 361 -39.36 -11.70 -12.68
N PHE A 362 -38.53 -12.58 -13.24
CA PHE A 362 -38.78 -13.11 -14.58
C PHE A 362 -40.14 -13.80 -14.70
N ASP A 363 -40.65 -14.41 -13.65
CA ASP A 363 -41.96 -15.09 -13.61
C ASP A 363 -43.15 -14.13 -13.35
N GLY A 364 -42.89 -12.82 -13.13
CA GLY A 364 -43.91 -11.82 -12.88
C GLY A 364 -44.25 -11.60 -11.41
N GLU A 365 -43.65 -12.35 -10.52
CA GLU A 365 -43.85 -12.22 -9.09
C GLU A 365 -43.09 -11.04 -8.49
N LYS A 366 -43.54 -10.51 -7.36
CA LYS A 366 -42.78 -9.47 -6.63
C LYS A 366 -41.67 -10.12 -5.82
N ASN A 367 -40.45 -9.60 -5.97
CA ASN A 367 -39.28 -10.18 -5.31
C ASN A 367 -39.24 -9.86 -3.81
N MET A 368 -39.27 -10.89 -2.98
CA MET A 368 -39.07 -10.81 -1.54
C MET A 368 -37.76 -11.50 -1.17
N PRO A 369 -36.78 -10.79 -0.53
CA PRO A 369 -35.53 -11.40 -0.11
C PRO A 369 -35.77 -12.55 0.87
N SER A 370 -34.91 -13.58 0.87
CA SER A 370 -35.07 -14.76 1.71
C SER A 370 -35.11 -14.44 3.21
N TRP A 371 -34.38 -13.42 3.66
CA TRP A 371 -34.38 -12.98 5.06
C TRP A 371 -35.67 -12.24 5.47
N MET A 372 -36.54 -11.87 4.52
CA MET A 372 -37.80 -11.18 4.80
C MET A 372 -39.00 -12.13 4.89
N VAL A 373 -38.83 -13.41 4.57
CA VAL A 373 -39.94 -14.40 4.51
C VAL A 373 -40.75 -14.49 5.79
N THR A 374 -40.13 -14.28 6.93
CA THR A 374 -40.80 -14.37 8.24
C THR A 374 -41.11 -13.02 8.87
N PHE A 375 -40.65 -11.92 8.27
CA PHE A 375 -41.02 -10.56 8.75
C PHE A 375 -42.52 -10.31 8.50
N LYS A 376 -43.14 -9.68 9.48
CA LYS A 376 -44.53 -9.25 9.39
C LYS A 376 -44.62 -7.78 9.79
N PRO A 377 -44.99 -6.90 8.89
CA PRO A 377 -45.35 -7.13 7.47
C PRO A 377 -44.13 -7.45 6.60
N PRO A 378 -44.29 -8.17 5.51
CA PRO A 378 -43.20 -8.51 4.60
C PRO A 378 -42.72 -7.29 3.82
N HIS A 379 -41.40 -7.28 3.48
CA HIS A 379 -40.79 -6.26 2.64
C HIS A 379 -40.30 -6.88 1.35
N TYR A 380 -40.41 -6.11 0.28
CA TYR A 380 -40.04 -6.51 -1.08
C TYR A 380 -38.92 -5.60 -1.60
N THR A 381 -38.06 -6.11 -2.46
CA THR A 381 -37.02 -5.26 -3.07
C THR A 381 -37.64 -4.15 -3.92
N GLY A 382 -37.14 -2.93 -3.77
CA GLY A 382 -37.59 -1.75 -4.50
C GLY A 382 -36.85 -1.59 -5.83
N CYS A 383 -37.55 -1.18 -6.88
CA CYS A 383 -37.00 -0.95 -8.21
C CYS A 383 -36.69 0.53 -8.43
N CYS A 384 -35.42 0.88 -8.60
CA CYS A 384 -34.97 2.26 -8.82
C CYS A 384 -35.42 2.88 -10.15
N ASN A 385 -35.93 2.08 -11.08
CA ASN A 385 -36.54 2.57 -12.33
C ASN A 385 -38.05 2.85 -12.20
N GLN A 386 -38.69 2.43 -11.09
CA GLN A 386 -40.12 2.72 -10.84
C GLN A 386 -40.29 4.07 -10.14
N PRO A 387 -41.06 5.00 -10.70
CA PRO A 387 -41.32 6.29 -10.06
C PRO A 387 -41.88 6.16 -8.65
N ALA A 388 -42.81 5.22 -8.43
CA ALA A 388 -43.40 4.99 -7.11
C ALA A 388 -42.37 4.64 -6.01
N PHE A 389 -41.37 3.82 -6.30
CA PHE A 389 -40.31 3.55 -5.34
C PHE A 389 -39.44 4.78 -5.12
N ARG A 390 -39.07 5.47 -6.17
CA ARG A 390 -38.24 6.69 -6.07
C ARG A 390 -38.92 7.76 -5.22
N ASP A 391 -40.20 8.01 -5.46
CA ASP A 391 -40.97 9.02 -4.72
C ASP A 391 -41.07 8.67 -3.22
N LEU A 392 -41.31 7.41 -2.90
CA LEU A 392 -41.36 6.93 -1.52
C LEU A 392 -39.97 7.10 -0.84
N PHE A 393 -38.87 6.66 -1.50
CA PHE A 393 -37.52 6.70 -0.96
C PHE A 393 -37.05 8.15 -0.75
N PHE A 394 -37.24 9.02 -1.75
CA PHE A 394 -36.78 10.41 -1.67
C PHE A 394 -37.63 11.22 -0.68
N THR A 395 -38.94 10.93 -0.56
CA THR A 395 -39.79 11.53 0.47
C THR A 395 -39.36 11.14 1.88
N ALA A 396 -38.99 9.87 2.10
CA ALA A 396 -38.48 9.42 3.36
C ALA A 396 -37.12 10.08 3.70
N ALA A 397 -36.25 10.26 2.69
CA ALA A 397 -34.99 10.97 2.85
C ALA A 397 -35.19 12.45 3.26
N LYS A 398 -36.05 13.18 2.56
CA LYS A 398 -36.37 14.57 2.88
C LYS A 398 -36.89 14.72 4.33
N LYS A 399 -37.75 13.82 4.77
CA LYS A 399 -38.26 13.80 6.16
C LYS A 399 -37.15 13.61 7.19
N GLN A 400 -36.19 12.78 6.92
CA GLN A 400 -35.05 12.59 7.82
C GLN A 400 -34.15 13.84 7.88
N VAL A 401 -33.93 14.50 6.74
CA VAL A 401 -33.22 15.79 6.70
C VAL A 401 -33.97 16.86 7.51
N GLU A 402 -35.30 16.94 7.38
CA GLU A 402 -36.16 17.87 8.16
C GLU A 402 -36.07 17.64 9.69
N ILE A 403 -35.94 16.39 10.13
CA ILE A 403 -35.72 16.04 11.54
C ILE A 403 -34.33 16.47 12.03
N GLY A 404 -33.39 16.71 11.12
CA GLY A 404 -32.06 17.24 11.43
C GLY A 404 -30.97 16.21 11.53
N VAL A 405 -31.03 15.12 10.76
CA VAL A 405 -29.93 14.14 10.68
C VAL A 405 -28.68 14.78 10.07
N ASP A 406 -27.53 14.24 10.42
CA ASP A 406 -26.24 14.65 9.89
C ASP A 406 -25.81 13.81 8.67
N MET A 407 -26.27 12.58 8.63
CA MET A 407 -25.92 11.57 7.64
C MET A 407 -27.11 10.65 7.37
N LEU A 408 -27.08 9.98 6.22
CA LEU A 408 -28.03 8.93 5.87
C LEU A 408 -27.28 7.64 5.49
N HIS A 409 -27.78 6.53 5.98
CA HIS A 409 -27.36 5.19 5.62
C HIS A 409 -28.40 4.54 4.73
N VAL A 410 -27.98 3.85 3.68
CA VAL A 410 -28.86 3.04 2.85
C VAL A 410 -28.58 1.58 3.09
N ASP A 411 -29.47 0.92 3.81
CA ASP A 411 -29.46 -0.52 3.98
C ASP A 411 -30.09 -1.21 2.78
N ASP A 412 -29.73 -2.48 2.50
CA ASP A 412 -30.10 -3.17 1.26
C ASP A 412 -29.84 -2.29 0.02
N SER A 413 -28.70 -1.63 0.02
CA SER A 413 -28.24 -0.57 -0.87
C SER A 413 -28.08 -0.98 -2.32
N ALA A 414 -28.00 -2.26 -2.55
CA ALA A 414 -27.75 -2.87 -3.85
C ALA A 414 -28.84 -2.61 -4.89
N ILE A 415 -30.06 -2.27 -4.46
CA ILE A 415 -31.21 -1.89 -5.30
C ILE A 415 -31.27 -2.79 -6.53
N ASN A 416 -31.27 -2.28 -7.77
CA ASN A 416 -31.41 -3.12 -8.95
C ASN A 416 -30.17 -3.98 -9.26
N ALA A 417 -28.97 -3.41 -9.17
CA ALA A 417 -27.76 -4.03 -9.72
C ALA A 417 -27.43 -5.42 -9.14
N SER A 418 -27.55 -5.61 -7.83
CA SER A 418 -27.21 -6.88 -7.18
C SER A 418 -28.28 -7.96 -7.33
N TRP A 419 -29.51 -7.60 -7.66
CA TRP A 419 -30.60 -8.57 -7.70
C TRP A 419 -30.77 -9.24 -9.07
N VAL A 420 -30.08 -8.73 -10.12
CA VAL A 420 -30.20 -9.23 -11.49
C VAL A 420 -29.97 -10.72 -11.59
N ARG A 421 -28.90 -11.23 -11.00
CA ARG A 421 -28.53 -12.62 -11.06
C ARG A 421 -29.31 -13.47 -10.05
N HIS A 422 -29.30 -13.06 -8.80
CA HIS A 422 -29.76 -13.89 -7.68
C HIS A 422 -31.27 -14.04 -7.64
N ALA A 423 -31.99 -12.95 -7.94
CA ALA A 423 -33.44 -12.90 -7.88
C ALA A 423 -34.12 -12.95 -9.26
N ALA A 424 -33.36 -12.98 -10.36
CA ALA A 424 -33.88 -12.88 -11.71
C ALA A 424 -34.79 -11.66 -11.89
N VAL A 425 -34.31 -10.48 -11.52
CA VAL A 425 -35.01 -9.17 -11.60
C VAL A 425 -34.15 -8.13 -12.34
N CYS A 426 -34.64 -6.97 -12.76
CA CYS A 426 -36.05 -6.56 -12.68
C CYS A 426 -36.66 -6.56 -14.09
N PHE A 427 -37.82 -7.21 -14.22
CA PHE A 427 -38.54 -7.33 -15.47
C PHE A 427 -39.86 -6.53 -15.46
N CYS A 428 -40.01 -5.52 -14.58
CA CYS A 428 -41.13 -4.62 -14.59
C CYS A 428 -41.16 -3.77 -15.86
N ASP A 429 -42.32 -3.14 -16.16
CA ASP A 429 -42.51 -2.34 -17.39
C ASP A 429 -41.45 -1.23 -17.55
N ALA A 430 -41.12 -0.54 -16.47
CA ALA A 430 -40.10 0.52 -16.48
C ALA A 430 -38.69 -0.03 -16.84
N CYS A 431 -38.31 -1.20 -16.31
CA CYS A 431 -37.04 -1.80 -16.63
C CYS A 431 -36.99 -2.35 -18.07
N ARG A 432 -38.10 -2.95 -18.56
CA ARG A 432 -38.18 -3.43 -19.96
C ARG A 432 -38.13 -2.27 -20.96
N ALA A 433 -38.82 -1.18 -20.68
CA ALA A 433 -38.76 0.02 -21.51
C ALA A 433 -37.35 0.67 -21.45
N GLY A 434 -36.83 0.88 -20.25
CA GLY A 434 -35.49 1.46 -20.05
C GLY A 434 -34.39 0.65 -20.70
N PHE A 435 -34.49 -0.68 -20.71
CA PHE A 435 -33.49 -1.56 -21.35
C PHE A 435 -33.53 -1.43 -22.88
N ARG A 436 -34.74 -1.28 -23.50
CA ARG A 436 -34.82 -0.94 -24.93
C ARG A 436 -34.11 0.36 -25.27
N ASP A 437 -34.34 1.39 -24.45
CA ASP A 437 -33.71 2.70 -24.66
C ASP A 437 -32.22 2.65 -24.46
N TYR A 438 -31.73 1.83 -23.49
CA TYR A 438 -30.32 1.53 -23.30
C TYR A 438 -29.73 0.89 -24.56
N LEU A 439 -30.31 -0.21 -25.05
CA LEU A 439 -29.85 -0.91 -26.27
C LEU A 439 -29.80 0.02 -27.50
N ARG A 440 -30.83 0.88 -27.68
CA ARG A 440 -30.84 1.87 -28.77
C ARG A 440 -29.70 2.87 -28.71
N ARG A 441 -29.22 3.16 -27.50
CA ARG A 441 -28.14 4.13 -27.26
C ARG A 441 -26.75 3.52 -27.44
N VAL A 442 -26.55 2.25 -27.08
CA VAL A 442 -25.23 1.63 -27.03
C VAL A 442 -24.91 0.76 -28.23
N HIS A 443 -25.90 0.35 -29.03
CA HIS A 443 -25.71 -0.48 -30.22
C HIS A 443 -26.27 0.15 -31.49
N THR A 444 -25.61 -0.14 -32.59
CA THR A 444 -26.14 0.10 -33.94
C THR A 444 -27.17 -0.98 -34.31
N PRO A 445 -28.06 -0.74 -35.29
CA PRO A 445 -28.96 -1.78 -35.78
C PRO A 445 -28.29 -3.07 -36.28
N ALA A 446 -27.10 -2.94 -36.87
CA ALA A 446 -26.32 -4.09 -37.36
C ALA A 446 -25.77 -4.93 -36.18
N GLU A 447 -25.31 -4.29 -35.10
CA GLU A 447 -24.85 -4.98 -33.89
C GLU A 447 -26.01 -5.68 -33.19
N LEU A 448 -27.19 -5.03 -33.09
CA LEU A 448 -28.39 -5.65 -32.54
C LEU A 448 -28.84 -6.87 -33.33
N ALA A 449 -28.84 -6.80 -34.66
CA ALA A 449 -29.16 -7.95 -35.52
C ALA A 449 -28.18 -9.11 -35.30
N ALA A 450 -26.86 -8.82 -35.09
CA ALA A 450 -25.85 -9.84 -34.78
C ALA A 450 -26.08 -10.47 -33.39
N LEU A 451 -26.75 -9.74 -32.47
CA LEU A 451 -27.14 -10.23 -31.13
C LEU A 451 -28.54 -10.91 -31.13
N GLY A 452 -29.16 -11.07 -32.31
CA GLY A 452 -30.47 -11.70 -32.46
C GLY A 452 -31.65 -10.78 -32.16
N VAL A 453 -31.45 -9.45 -32.29
CA VAL A 453 -32.50 -8.44 -32.12
C VAL A 453 -32.71 -7.68 -33.45
N ASP A 454 -33.68 -8.09 -34.24
CA ASP A 454 -33.95 -7.50 -35.55
C ASP A 454 -34.56 -6.08 -35.46
N SER A 455 -35.36 -5.82 -34.43
CA SER A 455 -35.95 -4.51 -34.17
C SER A 455 -36.16 -4.28 -32.67
N LEU A 456 -35.98 -3.01 -32.26
CA LEU A 456 -36.30 -2.57 -30.89
C LEU A 456 -37.78 -2.11 -30.78
N ASP A 457 -38.53 -2.03 -31.89
CA ASP A 457 -39.94 -1.68 -31.85
C ASP A 457 -40.73 -2.84 -31.23
N GLY A 458 -41.35 -2.57 -30.08
CA GLY A 458 -42.03 -3.60 -29.29
C GLY A 458 -41.16 -4.64 -28.63
N PHE A 459 -39.81 -4.51 -28.70
CA PHE A 459 -38.88 -5.45 -28.05
C PHE A 459 -39.12 -5.57 -26.55
N ASP A 460 -39.28 -6.81 -26.09
CA ASP A 460 -39.42 -7.18 -24.68
C ASP A 460 -38.38 -8.20 -24.31
N TYR A 461 -37.47 -7.85 -23.39
CA TYR A 461 -36.35 -8.73 -23.02
C TYR A 461 -36.83 -10.03 -22.36
N ARG A 462 -37.87 -9.99 -21.57
CA ARG A 462 -38.47 -11.22 -20.98
C ARG A 462 -38.96 -12.17 -22.08
N GLU A 463 -39.73 -11.66 -23.03
CA GLU A 463 -40.25 -12.48 -24.15
C GLU A 463 -39.11 -12.95 -25.07
N HIS A 464 -38.14 -12.12 -25.32
CA HIS A 464 -36.92 -12.50 -26.05
C HIS A 464 -36.22 -13.69 -25.39
N LEU A 465 -36.05 -13.66 -24.07
CA LEU A 465 -35.44 -14.78 -23.33
C LEU A 465 -36.31 -16.04 -23.38
N LYS A 466 -37.65 -15.90 -23.27
CA LYS A 466 -38.58 -17.05 -23.44
C LYS A 466 -38.44 -17.70 -24.82
N ALA A 467 -38.38 -16.89 -25.86
CA ALA A 467 -38.14 -17.37 -27.24
C ALA A 467 -36.81 -18.09 -27.41
N HIS A 468 -35.81 -17.77 -26.58
CA HIS A 468 -34.51 -18.44 -26.51
C HIS A 468 -34.42 -19.60 -25.49
N GLY A 469 -35.59 -20.19 -25.12
CA GLY A 469 -35.64 -21.40 -24.27
C GLY A 469 -35.36 -21.14 -22.78
N ILE A 470 -35.74 -19.99 -22.28
CA ILE A 470 -35.73 -19.63 -20.85
C ILE A 470 -37.17 -19.49 -20.38
N PRO A 471 -37.80 -20.55 -19.91
CA PRO A 471 -39.23 -20.53 -19.55
C PRO A 471 -39.53 -19.83 -18.20
N ASP A 472 -38.57 -19.84 -17.26
CA ASP A 472 -38.78 -19.46 -15.86
C ASP A 472 -37.53 -18.86 -15.19
N ALA A 473 -37.72 -18.25 -14.02
CA ALA A 473 -36.65 -17.65 -13.23
C ALA A 473 -35.59 -18.66 -12.76
N ALA A 474 -35.96 -19.92 -12.55
CA ALA A 474 -34.99 -20.95 -12.15
C ALA A 474 -34.04 -21.28 -13.29
N THR A 475 -34.53 -21.35 -14.52
CA THR A 475 -33.73 -21.53 -15.72
C THR A 475 -32.88 -20.29 -16.01
N TYR A 476 -33.43 -19.10 -15.85
CA TYR A 476 -32.70 -17.83 -15.94
C TYR A 476 -31.47 -17.87 -15.04
N ARG A 477 -31.63 -18.16 -13.75
CA ARG A 477 -30.49 -18.21 -12.79
C ARG A 477 -29.43 -19.26 -13.14
N ARG A 478 -29.87 -20.47 -13.57
CA ARG A 478 -28.93 -21.52 -13.99
C ARG A 478 -28.10 -21.16 -15.20
N LYS A 479 -28.71 -20.50 -16.21
CA LYS A 479 -28.07 -20.14 -17.47
C LYS A 479 -27.54 -18.73 -17.53
N PHE A 480 -27.55 -17.99 -16.43
CA PHE A 480 -27.31 -16.55 -16.37
C PHE A 480 -26.13 -16.08 -17.22
N SER A 481 -24.96 -16.69 -17.06
CA SER A 481 -23.74 -16.30 -17.78
C SER A 481 -23.75 -16.55 -19.29
N SER A 482 -24.72 -17.32 -19.80
CA SER A 482 -24.87 -17.66 -21.22
C SER A 482 -26.15 -17.09 -21.85
N LEU A 483 -26.90 -16.26 -21.12
CA LEU A 483 -28.12 -15.66 -21.65
C LEU A 483 -27.80 -14.58 -22.69
N PRO A 484 -28.62 -14.44 -23.75
CA PRO A 484 -28.51 -13.34 -24.70
C PRO A 484 -28.58 -11.97 -23.98
N LEU A 485 -27.80 -11.01 -24.42
CA LEU A 485 -27.79 -9.63 -23.93
C LEU A 485 -27.54 -9.48 -22.41
N THR A 486 -27.05 -10.54 -21.71
CA THR A 486 -26.81 -10.46 -20.27
C THR A 486 -25.81 -9.37 -19.86
N PRO A 487 -24.66 -9.21 -20.57
CA PRO A 487 -23.74 -8.10 -20.25
C PRO A 487 -24.41 -6.72 -20.37
N ASP A 488 -25.25 -6.52 -21.39
CA ASP A 488 -25.98 -5.29 -21.61
C ASP A 488 -27.03 -5.05 -20.53
N PHE A 489 -27.76 -6.12 -20.13
CA PHE A 489 -28.78 -6.01 -19.07
C PHE A 489 -28.16 -5.70 -17.71
N ILE A 490 -27.03 -6.30 -17.39
CA ILE A 490 -26.25 -5.97 -16.17
C ILE A 490 -25.78 -4.52 -16.22
N ALA A 491 -25.19 -4.08 -17.34
CA ALA A 491 -24.70 -2.71 -17.50
C ALA A 491 -25.84 -1.69 -17.38
N PHE A 492 -27.01 -1.97 -17.96
CA PHE A 492 -28.21 -1.16 -17.82
C PHE A 492 -28.65 -1.04 -16.34
N GLN A 493 -28.70 -2.13 -15.61
CA GLN A 493 -29.13 -2.12 -14.20
C GLN A 493 -28.10 -1.41 -13.29
N ILE A 494 -26.81 -1.54 -13.58
CA ILE A 494 -25.75 -0.77 -12.91
C ILE A 494 -25.93 0.73 -13.19
N GLU A 495 -26.12 1.12 -14.45
CA GLU A 495 -26.37 2.51 -14.84
C GLU A 495 -27.61 3.08 -14.15
N SER A 496 -28.69 2.30 -14.08
CA SER A 496 -29.93 2.66 -13.36
C SER A 496 -29.68 2.90 -11.88
N THR A 497 -28.93 2.02 -11.22
CA THR A 497 -28.57 2.15 -9.80
C THR A 497 -27.69 3.38 -9.58
N ARG A 498 -26.68 3.59 -10.43
CA ARG A 498 -25.83 4.78 -10.34
C ARG A 498 -26.62 6.06 -10.54
N LYS A 499 -27.54 6.09 -11.51
CA LYS A 499 -28.43 7.24 -11.72
C LYS A 499 -29.30 7.50 -10.49
N PHE A 500 -29.84 6.45 -9.88
CA PHE A 500 -30.65 6.58 -8.67
C PHE A 500 -29.86 7.25 -7.54
N TYR A 501 -28.61 6.86 -7.31
CA TYR A 501 -27.77 7.45 -6.26
C TYR A 501 -27.35 8.89 -6.58
N ARG A 502 -27.13 9.24 -7.84
CA ARG A 502 -26.91 10.65 -8.23
C ARG A 502 -28.14 11.50 -7.97
N ASP A 503 -29.31 11.04 -8.42
CA ASP A 503 -30.57 11.74 -8.17
C ASP A 503 -30.87 11.85 -6.66
N PHE A 504 -30.51 10.83 -5.89
CA PHE A 504 -30.60 10.86 -4.42
C PHE A 504 -29.69 11.93 -3.82
N ARG A 505 -28.46 12.07 -4.32
CA ARG A 505 -27.55 13.14 -3.90
C ARG A 505 -28.16 14.52 -4.19
N ASP A 506 -28.66 14.72 -5.40
CA ASP A 506 -29.31 15.98 -5.80
C ASP A 506 -30.49 16.32 -4.88
N VAL A 507 -31.32 15.35 -4.55
CA VAL A 507 -32.44 15.50 -3.60
C VAL A 507 -31.98 15.93 -2.21
N LEU A 508 -30.88 15.40 -1.73
CA LEU A 508 -30.32 15.78 -0.42
C LEU A 508 -29.69 17.16 -0.43
N ASP A 509 -28.96 17.50 -1.49
CA ASP A 509 -28.33 18.81 -1.65
C ASP A 509 -29.42 19.93 -1.79
N GLU A 510 -30.53 19.63 -2.45
CA GLU A 510 -31.72 20.51 -2.51
C GLU A 510 -32.38 20.65 -1.12
N ALA A 511 -32.57 19.54 -0.40
CA ALA A 511 -33.22 19.54 0.92
C ALA A 511 -32.35 20.18 2.03
N SER A 512 -31.04 20.23 1.85
CA SER A 512 -30.08 20.78 2.82
C SER A 512 -28.99 21.62 2.12
N PRO A 513 -29.30 22.77 1.57
CA PRO A 513 -28.36 23.57 0.77
C PRO A 513 -27.22 24.18 1.57
N SER A 514 -27.37 24.30 2.90
CA SER A 514 -26.35 24.88 3.78
C SER A 514 -25.42 23.85 4.42
N LYS A 515 -25.75 22.56 4.34
CA LYS A 515 -25.01 21.47 4.98
C LYS A 515 -25.11 20.20 4.15
N ARG A 516 -23.96 19.68 3.70
CA ARG A 516 -23.93 18.39 3.02
C ARG A 516 -24.34 17.26 3.98
N ILE A 517 -25.36 16.52 3.62
CA ILE A 517 -25.76 15.29 4.30
C ILE A 517 -24.91 14.14 3.72
N ALA A 518 -24.08 13.51 4.54
CA ALA A 518 -23.25 12.42 4.07
C ALA A 518 -24.06 11.14 3.84
N ILE A 519 -23.68 10.38 2.82
CA ILE A 519 -24.31 9.10 2.48
C ILE A 519 -23.37 7.96 2.77
N SER A 520 -23.84 6.93 3.46
CA SER A 520 -23.19 5.62 3.51
C SER A 520 -24.12 4.51 3.04
N VAL A 521 -23.55 3.36 2.70
CA VAL A 521 -24.29 2.20 2.21
C VAL A 521 -23.86 0.95 2.97
N ASN A 522 -24.79 -0.03 3.12
CA ASN A 522 -24.49 -1.34 3.70
C ASN A 522 -23.77 -2.20 2.65
N GLU A 523 -22.46 -2.04 2.58
CA GLU A 523 -21.59 -2.81 1.71
C GLU A 523 -20.27 -3.11 2.41
N GLY A 524 -19.86 -4.36 2.42
CA GLY A 524 -18.49 -4.75 2.75
C GLY A 524 -17.63 -4.59 1.50
N LEU A 525 -16.43 -4.06 1.64
CA LEU A 525 -15.61 -3.64 0.51
C LEU A 525 -14.56 -4.66 0.08
N PRO A 526 -14.78 -5.48 -0.92
CA PRO A 526 -13.68 -5.94 -1.73
C PRO A 526 -13.61 -5.19 -3.06
N ILE A 527 -12.43 -4.72 -3.42
CA ILE A 527 -12.13 -4.30 -4.78
C ILE A 527 -11.88 -5.58 -5.60
N ALA A 528 -12.95 -6.27 -5.98
CA ALA A 528 -12.85 -7.44 -6.83
C ALA A 528 -14.13 -7.62 -7.66
N ALA A 529 -13.97 -8.06 -8.90
CA ALA A 529 -15.02 -8.17 -9.91
C ALA A 529 -16.25 -9.00 -9.49
N ALA A 530 -16.06 -9.94 -8.58
CA ALA A 530 -17.14 -10.86 -8.18
C ALA A 530 -18.23 -10.21 -7.32
N ASP A 531 -18.00 -9.04 -6.74
CA ASP A 531 -18.86 -8.50 -5.71
C ASP A 531 -19.74 -7.32 -6.14
N GLU A 532 -19.60 -6.83 -7.37
CA GLU A 532 -20.50 -5.84 -7.99
C GLU A 532 -20.88 -4.65 -7.07
N ARG A 533 -19.95 -4.17 -6.24
CA ARG A 533 -20.26 -3.22 -5.16
C ARG A 533 -19.63 -1.84 -5.34
N LEU A 534 -18.94 -1.61 -6.47
CA LEU A 534 -18.26 -0.34 -6.74
C LEU A 534 -19.17 0.73 -7.36
N TYR A 535 -20.39 0.37 -7.77
CA TYR A 535 -21.27 1.30 -8.50
C TYR A 535 -21.72 2.52 -7.68
N HIS A 536 -21.53 2.52 -6.36
CA HIS A 536 -21.79 3.70 -5.52
C HIS A 536 -20.56 4.60 -5.33
N ALA A 537 -19.36 4.18 -5.74
CA ALA A 537 -18.10 4.80 -5.33
C ALA A 537 -17.95 6.28 -5.72
N ASP A 538 -18.69 6.73 -6.73
CA ASP A 538 -18.70 8.13 -7.17
C ASP A 538 -19.70 9.01 -6.41
N THR A 539 -20.62 8.43 -5.63
CA THR A 539 -21.75 9.16 -5.03
C THR A 539 -21.76 9.10 -3.50
N VAL A 540 -21.37 7.96 -2.89
CA VAL A 540 -21.36 7.81 -1.44
C VAL A 540 -20.12 8.44 -0.81
N ASP A 541 -20.21 8.80 0.46
CA ASP A 541 -19.16 9.48 1.18
C ASP A 541 -18.29 8.51 2.00
N PHE A 542 -18.86 7.39 2.45
CA PHE A 542 -18.15 6.30 3.13
C PHE A 542 -18.97 5.02 3.08
N TYR A 543 -18.35 3.91 3.45
CA TYR A 543 -19.00 2.61 3.53
C TYR A 543 -19.20 2.19 4.98
N HIS A 544 -20.34 1.57 5.27
CA HIS A 544 -20.65 1.01 6.58
C HIS A 544 -21.38 -0.30 6.36
N GLY A 545 -20.69 -1.43 6.56
CA GLY A 545 -21.23 -2.71 6.15
C GLY A 545 -21.05 -3.83 7.18
N GLU A 546 -21.91 -4.83 7.06
CA GLU A 546 -21.82 -6.07 7.80
C GLU A 546 -20.66 -6.93 7.30
N VAL A 547 -19.85 -7.46 8.23
CA VAL A 547 -18.70 -8.29 7.93
C VAL A 547 -18.96 -9.71 8.43
N TYR A 548 -19.34 -10.59 7.52
CA TYR A 548 -19.61 -12.01 7.83
C TYR A 548 -18.32 -12.86 7.83
N ASP A 549 -17.35 -12.51 6.95
CA ASP A 549 -16.04 -13.16 6.89
C ASP A 549 -15.07 -12.43 7.82
N ARG A 550 -14.74 -13.06 8.95
CA ARG A 550 -13.88 -12.52 10.01
C ARG A 550 -12.44 -12.98 9.92
N THR A 551 -12.04 -13.56 8.80
CA THR A 551 -10.64 -13.91 8.58
C THR A 551 -9.77 -12.67 8.55
N PHE A 552 -8.50 -12.85 8.89
CA PHE A 552 -7.53 -11.75 8.77
C PHE A 552 -7.44 -11.22 7.34
N ALA A 553 -7.36 -12.13 6.37
CA ALA A 553 -7.27 -11.81 4.95
C ALA A 553 -8.43 -10.93 4.47
N ALA A 554 -9.68 -11.34 4.76
CA ALA A 554 -10.87 -10.60 4.37
C ALA A 554 -10.95 -9.22 5.05
N SER A 555 -10.70 -9.16 6.37
CA SER A 555 -10.73 -7.91 7.13
C SER A 555 -9.65 -6.93 6.66
N LEU A 556 -8.42 -7.40 6.46
CA LEU A 556 -7.31 -6.58 5.94
C LEU A 556 -7.61 -6.07 4.53
N THR A 557 -8.06 -6.94 3.64
CA THR A 557 -8.35 -6.60 2.25
C THR A 557 -9.49 -5.60 2.15
N GLY A 558 -10.56 -5.76 2.94
CA GLY A 558 -11.65 -4.79 3.02
C GLY A 558 -11.18 -3.41 3.45
N ASN A 559 -10.40 -3.34 4.53
CA ASN A 559 -9.83 -2.09 5.04
C ASN A 559 -8.90 -1.42 4.00
N LYS A 560 -8.01 -2.20 3.37
CA LYS A 560 -7.10 -1.70 2.33
C LYS A 560 -7.84 -1.27 1.05
N SER A 561 -8.96 -1.90 0.74
CA SER A 561 -9.83 -1.52 -0.38
C SER A 561 -10.45 -0.13 -0.15
N ALA A 562 -10.96 0.13 1.06
CA ALA A 562 -11.46 1.46 1.42
C ALA A 562 -10.37 2.52 1.30
N GLU A 563 -9.18 2.24 1.83
CA GLU A 563 -8.02 3.12 1.70
C GLU A 563 -7.67 3.39 0.21
N ALA A 564 -7.73 2.36 -0.65
CA ALA A 564 -7.47 2.50 -2.09
C ALA A 564 -8.48 3.39 -2.81
N LEU A 565 -9.73 3.35 -2.39
CA LEU A 565 -10.80 4.22 -2.90
C LEU A 565 -10.74 5.64 -2.32
N GLY A 566 -9.86 5.90 -1.36
CA GLY A 566 -9.82 7.17 -0.63
C GLY A 566 -11.05 7.38 0.25
N MET A 567 -11.64 6.30 0.74
CA MET A 567 -12.86 6.29 1.56
C MET A 567 -12.62 5.69 2.94
N GLN A 568 -13.54 5.93 3.85
CA GLN A 568 -13.61 5.24 5.12
C GLN A 568 -14.53 4.04 5.03
N PHE A 569 -14.22 3.03 5.83
CA PHE A 569 -15.06 1.87 6.07
C PHE A 569 -15.34 1.73 7.57
N VAL A 570 -16.60 1.68 7.93
CA VAL A 570 -17.06 1.31 9.28
C VAL A 570 -17.49 -0.14 9.24
N SER A 571 -16.70 -1.02 9.81
CA SER A 571 -17.03 -2.44 9.85
C SER A 571 -18.02 -2.75 10.99
N THR A 572 -18.97 -3.61 10.72
CA THR A 572 -19.90 -4.19 11.71
C THR A 572 -19.70 -5.71 11.73
N PRO A 573 -18.66 -6.22 12.44
CA PRO A 573 -18.49 -7.65 12.59
C PRO A 573 -19.45 -8.20 13.63
N LEU A 574 -19.88 -9.46 13.50
CA LEU A 574 -20.49 -10.23 14.58
C LEU A 574 -19.39 -11.07 15.23
N PRO A 575 -18.84 -10.65 16.40
CA PRO A 575 -17.74 -11.38 17.04
C PRO A 575 -18.21 -12.73 17.60
N LEU A 576 -17.29 -13.69 17.63
CA LEU A 576 -17.50 -14.95 18.36
C LEU A 576 -17.37 -14.74 19.87
N GLY A 577 -16.52 -13.79 20.28
CA GLY A 577 -16.25 -13.41 21.64
C GLY A 577 -15.47 -12.10 21.73
N THR A 578 -15.13 -11.68 22.92
CA THR A 578 -14.47 -10.36 23.19
C THR A 578 -13.14 -10.22 22.45
N ALA A 579 -12.28 -11.24 22.48
CA ALA A 579 -10.98 -11.18 21.81
C ALA A 579 -11.11 -11.11 20.29
N ASP A 580 -12.09 -11.78 19.69
CA ASP A 580 -12.41 -11.71 18.28
C ASP A 580 -12.83 -10.29 17.86
N GLY A 581 -13.68 -9.65 18.68
CA GLY A 581 -14.09 -8.26 18.49
C GLY A 581 -12.94 -7.26 18.64
N LEU A 582 -12.05 -7.46 19.61
CA LEU A 582 -10.91 -6.58 19.87
C LEU A 582 -9.85 -6.67 18.76
N ARG A 583 -9.54 -7.85 18.21
CA ARG A 583 -8.55 -7.97 17.12
C ARG A 583 -9.03 -7.34 15.82
N THR A 584 -10.33 -7.48 15.49
CA THR A 584 -10.91 -6.82 14.30
C THR A 584 -10.96 -5.30 14.49
N LEU A 585 -11.27 -4.82 15.71
CA LEU A 585 -11.18 -3.42 16.08
C LEU A 585 -9.76 -2.88 15.93
N ALA A 586 -8.77 -3.56 16.52
CA ALA A 586 -7.36 -3.17 16.42
C ALA A 586 -6.90 -3.06 14.96
N LEU A 587 -7.27 -4.03 14.11
CA LEU A 587 -6.93 -4.02 12.69
C LEU A 587 -7.61 -2.86 11.95
N ALA A 588 -8.88 -2.56 12.23
CA ALA A 588 -9.59 -1.44 11.61
C ALA A 588 -8.85 -0.13 11.87
N TYR A 589 -8.59 0.20 13.14
CA TYR A 589 -7.90 1.44 13.49
C TYR A 589 -6.43 1.46 13.06
N ALA A 590 -5.72 0.34 13.13
CA ALA A 590 -4.33 0.23 12.63
C ALA A 590 -4.21 0.54 11.14
N THR A 591 -5.23 0.21 10.36
CA THR A 591 -5.30 0.49 8.92
C THR A 591 -5.97 1.83 8.58
N GLY A 592 -6.39 2.61 9.60
CA GLY A 592 -7.03 3.92 9.44
C GLY A 592 -8.51 3.84 9.08
N GLN A 593 -9.14 2.69 9.32
CA GLN A 593 -10.57 2.44 9.19
C GLN A 593 -11.23 2.40 10.58
N LEU A 594 -12.52 2.17 10.65
CA LEU A 594 -13.31 2.22 11.86
C LEU A 594 -14.07 0.91 12.08
N GLN A 595 -14.39 0.62 13.34
CA GLN A 595 -15.30 -0.46 13.70
C GLN A 595 -16.39 0.06 14.61
N LEU A 596 -17.63 -0.36 14.32
CA LEU A 596 -18.78 -0.08 15.17
C LEU A 596 -18.55 -0.65 16.57
N VAL A 597 -18.86 0.12 17.63
CA VAL A 597 -18.86 -0.42 19.00
C VAL A 597 -19.77 -1.63 19.06
N PRO A 598 -19.26 -2.80 19.46
CA PRO A 598 -20.04 -4.05 19.38
C PRO A 598 -21.00 -4.21 20.56
N TRP A 599 -21.82 -3.17 20.80
CA TRP A 599 -22.76 -3.14 21.91
C TRP A 599 -24.05 -3.92 21.65
N ASP A 600 -24.64 -3.77 20.46
CA ASP A 600 -25.89 -4.44 20.09
C ASP A 600 -25.83 -4.79 18.61
N ILE A 601 -25.00 -5.79 18.29
CA ILE A 601 -24.79 -6.23 16.92
C ILE A 601 -25.85 -7.25 16.55
N TYR A 602 -26.59 -6.92 15.52
CA TYR A 602 -27.59 -7.76 14.88
C TYR A 602 -27.29 -7.89 13.40
N MET A 603 -27.07 -9.09 12.93
CA MET A 603 -26.80 -9.41 11.53
C MET A 603 -27.75 -10.49 11.06
N GLY A 604 -28.52 -10.19 10.02
CA GLY A 604 -29.54 -11.08 9.48
C GLY A 604 -30.86 -11.03 10.25
N SER A 605 -31.77 -11.98 9.99
CA SER A 605 -33.08 -12.08 10.63
C SER A 605 -33.21 -13.35 11.47
N ASP A 606 -33.89 -13.26 12.59
CA ASP A 606 -34.19 -14.42 13.45
C ASP A 606 -34.95 -15.51 12.71
N ALA A 607 -35.51 -15.15 11.57
CA ALA A 607 -36.41 -15.98 10.78
C ALA A 607 -35.72 -17.01 9.89
N ILE A 608 -34.47 -16.82 9.53
CA ILE A 608 -33.72 -17.71 8.64
C ILE A 608 -32.63 -18.46 9.39
N GLY A 609 -32.77 -18.63 10.72
CA GLY A 609 -31.72 -19.18 11.55
C GLY A 609 -30.55 -18.24 11.64
N SER A 610 -30.83 -16.95 11.83
CA SER A 610 -29.87 -15.89 11.89
C SER A 610 -28.82 -16.12 12.97
N LEU A 611 -27.69 -15.48 12.77
CA LEU A 611 -26.64 -15.41 13.78
C LEU A 611 -27.20 -14.79 15.08
N PRO A 612 -26.80 -15.32 16.25
CA PRO A 612 -27.27 -14.78 17.52
C PRO A 612 -26.85 -13.32 17.65
N ARG A 613 -27.71 -12.53 18.27
CA ARG A 613 -27.42 -11.14 18.61
C ARG A 613 -26.25 -11.07 19.58
N TYR A 614 -25.28 -10.18 19.34
CA TYR A 614 -24.11 -10.01 20.18
C TYR A 614 -24.21 -8.72 21.01
N PHE A 615 -23.97 -8.83 22.31
CA PHE A 615 -23.94 -7.72 23.23
C PHE A 615 -22.57 -7.61 23.89
N GLY A 616 -21.73 -6.72 23.38
CA GLY A 616 -20.47 -6.37 24.04
C GLY A 616 -20.71 -5.38 25.18
N THR A 617 -19.89 -5.47 26.22
CA THR A 617 -20.01 -4.61 27.40
C THR A 617 -18.92 -3.53 27.42
N ARG A 618 -19.11 -2.51 28.26
CA ARG A 618 -18.10 -1.52 28.56
C ARG A 618 -16.82 -2.15 29.16
N GLU A 619 -17.02 -3.21 29.98
CA GLU A 619 -15.89 -3.97 30.55
C GLU A 619 -15.08 -4.67 29.48
N ASP A 620 -15.72 -5.23 28.45
CA ASP A 620 -15.04 -5.93 27.37
C ASP A 620 -14.24 -5.01 26.44
N TYR A 621 -14.83 -3.89 26.05
CA TYR A 621 -14.31 -3.06 24.93
C TYR A 621 -13.87 -1.65 25.35
N GLY A 622 -14.28 -1.22 26.54
CA GLY A 622 -14.10 0.17 26.95
C GLY A 622 -12.66 0.64 26.92
N ALA A 623 -11.73 -0.16 27.39
CA ALA A 623 -10.33 0.20 27.44
C ALA A 623 -9.74 0.53 26.04
N ALA A 624 -10.22 -0.15 24.98
CA ALA A 624 -9.79 0.14 23.62
C ALA A 624 -10.35 1.50 23.13
N TYR A 625 -11.60 1.80 23.44
CA TYR A 625 -12.21 3.08 23.07
C TYR A 625 -11.70 4.26 23.93
N ASP A 626 -11.33 4.02 25.20
CA ASP A 626 -10.62 5.01 26.02
C ASP A 626 -9.30 5.41 25.39
N LEU A 627 -8.50 4.44 24.96
CA LEU A 627 -7.23 4.71 24.27
C LEU A 627 -7.43 5.57 23.02
N ILE A 628 -8.47 5.29 22.22
CA ILE A 628 -8.78 6.06 21.01
C ILE A 628 -9.20 7.49 21.37
N HIS A 629 -10.05 7.63 22.38
CA HIS A 629 -10.57 8.91 22.85
C HIS A 629 -9.47 9.80 23.46
N GLU A 630 -8.60 9.22 24.29
CA GLU A 630 -7.53 9.92 25.00
C GLU A 630 -6.38 10.30 24.09
N HIS A 631 -6.15 9.54 22.99
CA HIS A 631 -5.02 9.69 22.07
C HIS A 631 -5.42 9.82 20.60
N PRO A 632 -6.28 10.78 20.23
CA PRO A 632 -6.72 10.96 18.84
C PRO A 632 -5.55 11.27 17.88
N GLU A 633 -4.45 11.82 18.41
CA GLU A 633 -3.24 12.11 17.62
C GLU A 633 -2.53 10.85 17.08
N LEU A 634 -2.81 9.67 17.65
CA LEU A 634 -2.28 8.39 17.13
C LEU A 634 -3.03 7.93 15.87
N PHE A 635 -4.18 8.54 15.57
CA PHE A 635 -5.08 8.11 14.49
C PHE A 635 -5.32 9.20 13.44
N ASP A 636 -5.75 10.40 13.84
CA ASP A 636 -6.30 11.41 12.95
C ASP A 636 -5.32 11.97 11.94
N ALA A 637 -4.12 12.31 12.37
CA ALA A 637 -3.09 12.89 11.52
C ALA A 637 -2.11 11.85 10.95
N ALA A 638 -2.44 10.55 11.09
CA ALA A 638 -1.55 9.47 10.69
C ALA A 638 -1.96 8.87 9.34
N SER A 639 -1.05 8.89 8.38
CA SER A 639 -1.22 8.29 7.06
C SER A 639 -0.38 7.02 6.93
N SER A 640 -0.89 6.05 6.18
CA SER A 640 -0.22 4.77 5.93
C SER A 640 1.11 4.98 5.21
N MET A 641 2.12 4.18 5.56
CA MET A 641 3.46 4.17 4.95
C MET A 641 3.69 2.85 4.24
N ALA A 642 4.12 2.88 2.97
CA ALA A 642 4.50 1.68 2.24
C ALA A 642 5.42 2.00 1.05
N GLU A 643 6.33 1.08 0.75
CA GLU A 643 7.16 1.12 -0.46
C GLU A 643 6.66 0.14 -1.52
N VAL A 644 5.70 -0.71 -1.17
CA VAL A 644 5.12 -1.71 -2.05
C VAL A 644 3.69 -1.30 -2.39
N GLY A 645 3.36 -1.30 -3.67
CA GLY A 645 2.01 -1.14 -4.18
C GLY A 645 1.48 -2.46 -4.72
N VAL A 646 0.27 -2.84 -4.34
CA VAL A 646 -0.45 -3.98 -4.92
C VAL A 646 -1.39 -3.42 -5.99
N LEU A 647 -1.03 -3.62 -7.25
CA LEU A 647 -1.76 -3.06 -8.38
C LEU A 647 -2.86 -4.02 -8.84
N VAL A 648 -4.10 -3.54 -8.84
CA VAL A 648 -5.29 -4.32 -9.14
C VAL A 648 -6.24 -3.60 -10.10
N ASN A 649 -6.69 -4.31 -11.13
CA ASN A 649 -7.88 -3.93 -11.87
C ASN A 649 -9.08 -4.67 -11.26
N ALA A 650 -9.97 -3.92 -10.62
CA ALA A 650 -11.13 -4.47 -9.93
C ALA A 650 -12.14 -5.15 -10.88
N ASP A 651 -12.10 -4.84 -12.16
CA ASP A 651 -12.98 -5.46 -13.17
C ASP A 651 -12.62 -6.92 -13.49
N VAL A 652 -11.41 -7.38 -13.12
CA VAL A 652 -10.90 -8.72 -13.47
C VAL A 652 -10.31 -9.49 -12.28
N ALA A 653 -9.91 -8.80 -11.20
CA ALA A 653 -9.35 -9.44 -10.02
C ALA A 653 -10.40 -10.29 -9.28
N THR A 654 -9.98 -11.39 -8.68
CA THR A 654 -10.83 -12.17 -7.79
C THR A 654 -10.56 -11.84 -6.33
N LYS A 655 -11.59 -11.87 -5.50
CA LYS A 655 -11.49 -11.66 -4.05
C LYS A 655 -10.42 -12.58 -3.43
N ALA A 656 -10.50 -13.88 -3.70
CA ALA A 656 -9.57 -14.86 -3.13
C ALA A 656 -8.10 -14.56 -3.46
N ARG A 657 -7.81 -14.14 -4.69
CA ARG A 657 -6.45 -13.80 -5.09
C ARG A 657 -5.94 -12.55 -4.41
N LEU A 658 -6.80 -11.56 -4.25
CA LEU A 658 -6.44 -10.30 -3.59
C LEU A 658 -6.19 -10.52 -2.09
N GLU A 659 -7.04 -11.31 -1.44
CA GLU A 659 -6.89 -11.69 -0.03
C GLU A 659 -5.58 -12.46 0.21
N GLU A 660 -5.26 -13.43 -0.64
CA GLU A 660 -4.01 -14.19 -0.58
C GLU A 660 -2.78 -13.27 -0.62
N VAL A 661 -2.75 -12.33 -1.56
CA VAL A 661 -1.60 -11.40 -1.71
C VAL A 661 -1.49 -10.45 -0.52
N CYS A 662 -2.62 -9.90 -0.05
CA CYS A 662 -2.63 -9.00 1.10
C CYS A 662 -2.16 -9.71 2.38
N GLU A 663 -2.65 -10.90 2.66
CA GLU A 663 -2.25 -11.69 3.83
C GLU A 663 -0.78 -12.10 3.76
N ARG A 664 -0.30 -12.52 2.58
CA ARG A 664 1.10 -12.90 2.38
C ARG A 664 2.06 -11.74 2.63
N LEU A 665 1.77 -10.53 2.13
CA LEU A 665 2.58 -9.34 2.39
C LEU A 665 2.57 -8.96 3.88
N ALA A 666 1.41 -9.00 4.53
CA ALA A 666 1.31 -8.72 5.96
C ALA A 666 2.09 -9.74 6.80
N THR A 667 2.02 -11.04 6.47
CA THR A 667 2.80 -12.10 7.14
C THR A 667 4.30 -11.89 7.00
N LEU A 668 4.74 -11.36 5.87
CA LEU A 668 6.13 -10.97 5.65
C LEU A 668 6.50 -9.65 6.34
N GLN A 669 5.61 -9.01 7.08
CA GLN A 669 5.79 -7.67 7.68
C GLN A 669 6.17 -6.60 6.64
N VAL A 670 5.69 -6.73 5.41
CA VAL A 670 5.92 -5.77 4.32
C VAL A 670 4.75 -4.80 4.24
N PRO A 671 4.95 -3.53 4.60
CA PRO A 671 3.91 -2.51 4.45
C PRO A 671 3.58 -2.28 2.97
N PHE A 672 2.29 -2.25 2.65
CA PHE A 672 1.83 -2.07 1.26
C PHE A 672 0.61 -1.16 1.15
N HIS A 673 0.47 -0.52 -0.01
CA HIS A 673 -0.74 0.16 -0.46
C HIS A 673 -1.47 -0.69 -1.49
N LEU A 674 -2.78 -0.79 -1.38
CA LEU A 674 -3.60 -1.28 -2.47
C LEU A 674 -3.84 -0.13 -3.46
N ILE A 675 -3.58 -0.34 -4.75
CA ILE A 675 -3.73 0.64 -5.83
C ILE A 675 -4.68 0.05 -6.86
N ALA A 676 -5.85 0.66 -7.00
CA ALA A 676 -6.94 0.08 -7.78
C ALA A 676 -7.38 0.97 -8.95
N ALA A 677 -7.80 0.32 -10.03
CA ALA A 677 -8.56 0.93 -11.10
C ALA A 677 -9.78 0.07 -11.46
N ALA A 678 -10.82 0.69 -11.99
CA ALA A 678 -12.02 0.01 -12.48
C ALA A 678 -12.73 0.87 -13.53
N THR A 679 -13.52 0.21 -14.39
CA THR A 679 -14.33 0.89 -15.42
C THR A 679 -15.75 0.37 -15.52
N LYS A 680 -16.00 -0.91 -15.20
CA LYS A 680 -17.30 -1.54 -15.48
C LYS A 680 -18.42 -1.07 -14.58
N GLN A 681 -18.17 -0.99 -13.29
CA GLN A 681 -19.20 -0.64 -12.31
C GLN A 681 -19.16 0.84 -11.94
N ALA A 682 -17.97 1.37 -11.71
CA ALA A 682 -17.68 2.78 -11.52
C ALA A 682 -16.35 3.12 -12.17
N ARG A 683 -16.17 4.35 -12.60
CA ARG A 683 -14.85 4.80 -13.03
C ARG A 683 -13.99 5.10 -11.82
N ILE A 684 -13.03 4.24 -11.54
CA ILE A 684 -11.97 4.44 -10.57
C ILE A 684 -10.68 4.62 -11.36
N PRO A 685 -10.20 5.84 -11.53
CA PRO A 685 -9.01 6.10 -12.33
C PRO A 685 -7.74 5.71 -11.55
N LEU A 686 -6.76 5.16 -12.25
CA LEU A 686 -5.43 4.96 -11.70
C LEU A 686 -4.78 6.33 -11.43
N ARG A 687 -4.45 6.61 -10.18
CA ARG A 687 -3.84 7.89 -9.79
C ARG A 687 -2.32 7.79 -9.87
N GLU A 688 -1.71 8.68 -10.63
CA GLU A 688 -0.26 8.75 -10.76
C GLU A 688 0.44 8.94 -9.41
N ALA A 689 -0.15 9.73 -8.51
CA ALA A 689 0.39 9.96 -7.17
C ALA A 689 0.53 8.67 -6.33
N ASP A 690 -0.44 7.73 -6.43
CA ASP A 690 -0.36 6.46 -5.72
C ASP A 690 0.78 5.57 -6.26
N LEU A 691 0.99 5.57 -7.58
CA LEU A 691 2.09 4.85 -8.22
C LEU A 691 3.45 5.50 -7.91
N GLN A 692 3.50 6.82 -7.78
CA GLN A 692 4.74 7.54 -7.45
C GLN A 692 5.18 7.34 -5.99
N ALA A 693 4.26 7.01 -5.10
CA ALA A 693 4.54 6.77 -3.69
C ALA A 693 5.23 5.42 -3.41
N VAL A 694 5.27 4.51 -4.40
CA VAL A 694 5.79 3.16 -4.22
C VAL A 694 6.99 2.87 -5.13
N ARG A 695 7.83 1.92 -4.71
CA ARG A 695 9.05 1.50 -5.43
C ARG A 695 8.93 0.13 -6.07
N THR A 696 8.05 -0.69 -5.54
CA THR A 696 7.76 -2.03 -6.06
C THR A 696 6.27 -2.15 -6.31
N LEU A 697 5.87 -2.62 -7.48
CA LEU A 697 4.49 -2.92 -7.83
C LEU A 697 4.30 -4.44 -7.91
N VAL A 698 3.48 -4.99 -7.04
CA VAL A 698 3.01 -6.37 -7.09
C VAL A 698 1.76 -6.41 -7.96
N LEU A 699 1.84 -7.11 -9.08
CA LEU A 699 0.78 -7.16 -10.08
C LEU A 699 -0.19 -8.29 -9.78
N VAL A 700 -1.38 -7.95 -9.29
CA VAL A 700 -2.52 -8.88 -9.14
C VAL A 700 -3.26 -9.01 -10.48
N SER A 701 -3.33 -7.92 -11.22
CA SER A 701 -3.93 -7.90 -12.56
C SER A 701 -2.88 -7.54 -13.62
N PRO A 702 -2.90 -8.18 -14.80
CA PRO A 702 -1.93 -7.91 -15.82
C PRO A 702 -2.13 -6.49 -16.41
N PRO A 703 -1.04 -5.77 -16.77
CA PRO A 703 -1.12 -4.38 -17.23
C PRO A 703 -2.06 -4.16 -18.42
N GLU A 704 -2.16 -5.12 -19.33
CA GLU A 704 -3.03 -5.08 -20.51
C GLU A 704 -4.53 -5.11 -20.16
N SER A 705 -4.89 -5.51 -18.95
CA SER A 705 -6.29 -5.53 -18.50
C SER A 705 -6.84 -4.14 -18.18
N PHE A 706 -5.96 -3.15 -17.91
CA PHE A 706 -6.38 -1.80 -17.57
C PHE A 706 -6.90 -1.03 -18.79
N ALA A 707 -7.78 -0.07 -18.57
CA ALA A 707 -8.25 0.83 -19.61
C ALA A 707 -7.09 1.63 -20.22
N ALA A 708 -7.25 2.08 -21.45
CA ALA A 708 -6.18 2.76 -22.21
C ALA A 708 -5.60 3.98 -21.47
N GLU A 709 -6.46 4.77 -20.82
CA GLU A 709 -6.04 5.95 -20.04
C GLU A 709 -5.23 5.53 -18.81
N ASP A 710 -5.65 4.48 -18.09
CA ASP A 710 -4.95 3.95 -16.91
C ASP A 710 -3.61 3.33 -17.28
N ARG A 711 -3.55 2.61 -18.40
CA ARG A 711 -2.28 2.11 -18.96
C ARG A 711 -1.33 3.25 -19.28
N ALA A 712 -1.82 4.32 -19.89
CA ALA A 712 -0.99 5.47 -20.20
C ALA A 712 -0.41 6.14 -18.93
N VAL A 713 -1.15 6.14 -17.80
CA VAL A 713 -0.63 6.58 -16.50
C VAL A 713 0.46 5.64 -16.02
N LEU A 714 0.20 4.33 -16.06
CA LEU A 714 1.16 3.31 -15.64
C LEU A 714 2.46 3.39 -16.46
N ASP A 715 2.34 3.46 -17.79
CA ASP A 715 3.47 3.53 -18.71
C ASP A 715 4.34 4.77 -18.47
N ARG A 716 3.73 5.93 -18.22
CA ARG A 716 4.48 7.16 -17.86
C ARG A 716 5.28 6.98 -16.58
N VAL A 717 4.68 6.39 -15.53
CA VAL A 717 5.36 6.16 -14.26
C VAL A 717 6.48 5.13 -14.43
N LEU A 718 6.23 4.05 -15.17
CA LEU A 718 7.24 3.03 -15.47
C LEU A 718 8.43 3.61 -16.25
N ALA A 719 8.18 4.48 -17.23
CA ALA A 719 9.23 5.14 -17.99
C ALA A 719 10.04 6.13 -17.14
N ALA A 720 9.36 6.93 -16.29
CA ALA A 720 10.00 7.99 -15.50
C ALA A 720 10.75 7.47 -14.27
N ARG A 721 10.21 6.50 -13.54
CA ARG A 721 10.71 6.05 -12.23
C ARG A 721 11.18 4.60 -12.22
N ARG A 722 10.75 3.78 -13.17
CA ARG A 722 11.07 2.36 -13.27
C ARG A 722 10.86 1.60 -11.93
N PRO A 723 9.69 1.68 -11.31
CA PRO A 723 9.43 0.85 -10.15
C PRO A 723 9.58 -0.61 -10.55
N ARG A 724 10.00 -1.45 -9.61
CA ARG A 724 10.08 -2.87 -9.90
C ARG A 724 8.71 -3.47 -10.05
N LEU A 725 8.52 -4.24 -11.11
CA LEU A 725 7.33 -5.06 -11.33
C LEU A 725 7.58 -6.48 -10.83
N VAL A 726 6.64 -7.00 -10.05
CA VAL A 726 6.65 -8.35 -9.50
C VAL A 726 5.30 -8.99 -9.72
N GLN A 727 5.28 -10.19 -10.27
CA GLN A 727 4.04 -10.94 -10.38
C GLN A 727 3.59 -11.43 -9.00
N ALA A 728 2.29 -11.44 -8.75
CA ALA A 728 1.73 -11.82 -7.45
C ALA A 728 1.97 -13.30 -7.07
N ASP A 729 2.28 -14.17 -8.03
CA ASP A 729 2.63 -15.58 -7.85
C ASP A 729 4.13 -15.84 -7.63
N ALA A 730 4.97 -14.80 -7.77
CA ALA A 730 6.41 -14.92 -7.51
C ALA A 730 6.70 -15.29 -6.03
N ASP A 731 7.92 -15.76 -5.75
CA ASP A 731 8.38 -15.92 -4.37
C ASP A 731 8.60 -14.56 -3.71
N LEU A 732 7.53 -13.98 -3.18
CA LEU A 732 7.59 -12.69 -2.49
C LEU A 732 8.50 -12.75 -1.25
N GLY A 733 8.55 -13.90 -0.54
CA GLY A 733 9.38 -14.08 0.64
C GLY A 733 10.86 -13.94 0.32
N GLY A 734 11.36 -14.73 -0.62
CA GLY A 734 12.76 -14.65 -1.08
C GLY A 734 13.07 -13.29 -1.70
N LEU A 735 12.12 -12.73 -2.46
CA LEU A 735 12.27 -11.44 -3.09
C LEU A 735 12.45 -10.30 -2.08
N PHE A 736 11.59 -10.22 -1.07
CA PHE A 736 11.66 -9.15 -0.10
C PHE A 736 12.76 -9.37 0.96
N ALA A 737 13.07 -10.63 1.31
CA ALA A 737 14.20 -10.94 2.19
C ALA A 737 15.56 -10.56 1.58
N ALA A 738 15.72 -10.74 0.27
CA ALA A 738 16.93 -10.33 -0.45
C ALA A 738 17.06 -8.81 -0.60
N ARG A 739 16.03 -8.05 -0.28
CA ARG A 739 15.94 -6.62 -0.47
C ARG A 739 15.78 -5.86 0.82
N GLN A 740 16.20 -4.62 0.81
CA GLN A 740 16.06 -3.69 1.92
C GLN A 740 14.64 -3.10 2.04
N LEU A 741 13.62 -3.77 1.52
CA LEU A 741 12.22 -3.34 1.59
C LEU A 741 11.53 -3.70 2.90
N HIS A 742 12.15 -4.56 3.72
CA HIS A 742 11.68 -4.83 5.06
C HIS A 742 12.11 -3.72 6.01
N ILE A 743 11.36 -2.64 6.07
CA ILE A 743 11.61 -1.58 7.05
C ILE A 743 11.24 -1.98 8.47
N LEU A 744 10.43 -3.03 8.62
CA LEU A 744 9.97 -3.57 9.89
C LEU A 744 10.32 -5.06 10.01
N GLY A 745 10.49 -5.52 11.22
CA GLY A 745 10.63 -6.92 11.58
C GLY A 745 9.91 -7.21 12.88
N TRP A 746 9.51 -8.45 13.06
CA TRP A 746 8.88 -8.95 14.27
C TRP A 746 9.62 -10.18 14.76
N GLU A 747 9.96 -10.17 16.06
CA GLU A 747 10.55 -11.32 16.74
C GLU A 747 9.60 -11.73 17.87
N GLY A 748 8.84 -12.76 17.62
CA GLY A 748 7.78 -13.25 18.51
C GLY A 748 6.92 -14.28 17.80
N PRO A 749 5.77 -14.62 18.39
CA PRO A 749 4.83 -15.57 17.82
C PRO A 749 4.32 -15.14 16.43
N GLU A 750 3.92 -16.12 15.63
CA GLU A 750 3.26 -15.90 14.34
C GLU A 750 1.94 -15.15 14.51
N ARG A 751 1.39 -14.62 13.42
CA ARG A 751 0.11 -13.90 13.35
C ARG A 751 0.06 -12.64 14.23
N VAL A 752 1.20 -11.97 14.40
CA VAL A 752 1.29 -10.59 14.87
C VAL A 752 1.73 -9.72 13.69
N PHE A 753 1.01 -8.65 13.43
CA PHE A 753 1.16 -7.84 12.22
C PHE A 753 1.46 -6.39 12.57
N LEU A 754 2.37 -5.77 11.78
CA LEU A 754 2.83 -4.41 11.98
C LEU A 754 2.27 -3.48 10.91
N PHE A 755 1.66 -2.38 11.33
CA PHE A 755 1.09 -1.38 10.42
C PHE A 755 1.73 -0.01 10.69
N PRO A 756 2.75 0.38 9.92
CA PRO A 756 3.40 1.66 10.09
C PRO A 756 2.57 2.78 9.47
N ARG A 757 2.50 3.88 10.19
CA ARG A 757 1.89 5.13 9.75
C ARG A 757 2.85 6.28 10.05
N THR A 758 2.71 7.38 9.34
CA THR A 758 3.49 8.60 9.62
C THR A 758 2.55 9.74 10.01
N SER A 759 3.00 10.56 10.94
CA SER A 759 2.32 11.76 11.36
C SER A 759 3.30 12.94 11.41
N ALA A 760 2.79 14.14 11.61
CA ALA A 760 3.62 15.33 11.79
C ALA A 760 4.56 15.25 13.01
N THR A 761 4.23 14.43 13.99
CA THR A 761 5.02 14.23 15.22
C THR A 761 5.95 13.02 15.18
N GLY A 762 5.98 12.29 14.08
CA GLY A 762 6.83 11.13 13.86
C GLY A 762 6.05 9.88 13.45
N PRO A 763 6.77 8.78 13.20
CA PRO A 763 6.15 7.50 12.85
C PRO A 763 5.36 6.88 14.01
N ILE A 764 4.31 6.16 13.64
CA ILE A 764 3.45 5.41 14.54
C ILE A 764 3.39 3.98 14.00
N ILE A 765 3.58 2.97 14.85
CA ILE A 765 3.51 1.56 14.45
C ILE A 765 2.45 0.88 15.30
N HIS A 766 1.37 0.45 14.67
CA HIS A 766 0.39 -0.41 15.31
C HIS A 766 0.87 -1.85 15.25
N VAL A 767 0.80 -2.53 16.39
CA VAL A 767 1.15 -3.96 16.56
C VAL A 767 -0.14 -4.69 16.88
N VAL A 768 -0.63 -5.47 15.93
CA VAL A 768 -1.91 -6.18 16.05
C VAL A 768 -1.66 -7.67 16.23
N ASN A 769 -2.01 -8.19 17.39
CA ASN A 769 -1.98 -9.62 17.68
C ASN A 769 -3.31 -10.26 17.24
N TRP A 770 -3.24 -11.14 16.24
CA TRP A 770 -4.42 -11.83 15.69
C TRP A 770 -4.70 -13.17 16.35
N ASN A 771 -3.88 -13.58 17.33
CA ASN A 771 -4.05 -14.85 18.02
C ASN A 771 -5.16 -14.73 19.09
N ALA A 772 -6.15 -15.60 19.00
CA ALA A 772 -7.23 -15.71 19.95
C ALA A 772 -7.65 -17.18 20.10
N SER A 773 -8.26 -17.51 21.21
CA SER A 773 -8.87 -18.84 21.41
C SER A 773 -9.90 -19.16 20.31
N PRO A 774 -10.16 -20.44 20.00
CA PRO A 774 -11.09 -20.82 18.91
C PRO A 774 -12.52 -20.27 19.09
N ASP A 775 -12.95 -20.07 20.32
CA ASP A 775 -14.23 -19.44 20.67
C ASP A 775 -14.21 -17.91 20.61
N GLY A 776 -13.04 -17.32 20.34
CA GLY A 776 -12.86 -15.86 20.28
C GLY A 776 -12.95 -15.15 21.64
N GLY A 777 -12.97 -15.88 22.76
CA GLY A 777 -13.16 -15.31 24.09
C GLY A 777 -11.87 -14.74 24.70
N GLN A 778 -10.73 -15.33 24.42
CA GLN A 778 -9.44 -14.97 25.03
C GLN A 778 -8.38 -14.65 23.97
N THR A 779 -7.52 -13.70 24.31
CA THR A 779 -6.34 -13.35 23.50
C THR A 779 -5.09 -13.94 24.16
N ASP A 780 -4.20 -14.52 23.34
CA ASP A 780 -2.87 -14.90 23.80
C ASP A 780 -2.06 -13.65 24.14
N VAL A 781 -1.50 -13.61 25.33
CA VAL A 781 -0.67 -12.49 25.81
C VAL A 781 0.80 -12.84 25.71
N TYR A 782 1.56 -12.06 24.98
CA TYR A 782 2.98 -12.25 24.78
C TYR A 782 3.81 -11.26 25.62
N ARG A 783 5.00 -11.66 26.01
CA ARG A 783 5.94 -10.86 26.80
C ARG A 783 7.32 -10.85 26.17
N ASN A 784 8.01 -9.71 26.30
CA ASN A 784 9.38 -9.53 25.83
C ASN A 784 9.55 -9.89 24.34
N THR A 785 8.58 -9.46 23.53
CA THR A 785 8.62 -9.59 22.07
C THR A 785 9.24 -8.34 21.46
N THR A 786 9.84 -8.44 20.27
CA THR A 786 10.64 -7.34 19.74
C THR A 786 10.11 -6.88 18.37
N VAL A 787 9.85 -5.58 18.27
CA VAL A 787 9.70 -4.86 16.99
C VAL A 787 11.07 -4.38 16.55
N THR A 788 11.46 -4.73 15.34
CA THR A 788 12.73 -4.31 14.73
C THR A 788 12.48 -3.25 13.65
N LEU A 789 13.08 -2.08 13.82
CA LEU A 789 13.12 -1.04 12.79
C LEU A 789 14.41 -1.25 11.99
N ARG A 790 14.28 -1.72 10.77
CA ARG A 790 15.43 -1.95 9.89
C ARG A 790 15.86 -0.63 9.24
N HIS A 791 17.12 -0.54 8.87
CA HIS A 791 17.72 0.66 8.28
C HIS A 791 17.58 1.89 9.20
N PRO A 792 18.32 1.94 10.32
CA PRO A 792 18.21 3.00 11.33
C PRO A 792 18.23 4.42 10.76
N ASP A 793 19.02 4.64 9.72
CA ASP A 793 19.15 5.93 9.04
C ASP A 793 17.82 6.46 8.48
N ARG A 794 16.92 5.56 8.08
CA ARG A 794 15.61 5.90 7.51
C ARG A 794 14.63 6.44 8.56
N TRP A 795 14.80 5.99 9.80
CA TRP A 795 13.95 6.40 10.93
C TRP A 795 14.42 7.71 11.55
N GLY A 796 15.66 8.12 11.25
CA GLY A 796 16.31 9.26 11.86
C GLY A 796 16.70 9.00 13.33
N PRO A 797 17.30 10.00 14.00
CA PRO A 797 17.62 9.87 15.41
C PRO A 797 16.33 9.79 16.22
N LEU A 798 16.11 8.67 16.90
CA LEU A 798 14.97 8.50 17.81
C LEU A 798 15.29 9.18 19.14
N GLY A 799 14.38 10.04 19.61
CA GLY A 799 14.49 10.66 20.93
C GLY A 799 13.71 9.90 21.97
N ARG A 800 12.47 9.55 21.67
CA ARG A 800 11.56 8.88 22.61
C ARG A 800 10.73 7.86 21.89
N VAL A 801 10.56 6.70 22.49
CA VAL A 801 9.65 5.65 22.04
C VAL A 801 8.59 5.47 23.12
N THR A 802 7.36 5.89 22.84
CA THR A 802 6.24 5.72 23.77
C THR A 802 5.36 4.55 23.31
N TYR A 803 5.07 3.64 24.21
CA TYR A 803 4.23 2.48 23.97
C TYR A 803 2.88 2.62 24.66
N HIS A 804 1.81 2.48 23.90
CA HIS A 804 0.43 2.55 24.34
C HIS A 804 -0.25 1.20 24.17
N GLN A 805 -1.06 0.82 25.14
CA GLN A 805 -1.96 -0.35 25.09
C GLN A 805 -3.32 0.00 25.70
N PRO A 806 -4.42 -0.63 25.24
CA PRO A 806 -5.72 -0.50 25.90
C PRO A 806 -5.65 -0.91 27.37
N GLY A 807 -6.16 -0.05 28.27
CA GLY A 807 -6.27 -0.31 29.70
C GLY A 807 -4.96 -0.24 30.49
N GLU A 808 -3.86 0.17 29.88
CA GLU A 808 -2.57 0.30 30.53
C GLU A 808 -2.05 1.75 30.37
N PRO A 809 -1.36 2.30 31.36
CA PRO A 809 -0.68 3.58 31.19
C PRO A 809 0.36 3.51 30.06
N ALA A 810 0.51 4.60 29.32
CA ALA A 810 1.57 4.72 28.35
C ALA A 810 2.96 4.67 29.03
N ILE A 811 3.89 3.92 28.45
CA ILE A 811 5.24 3.76 28.97
C ILE A 811 6.29 4.14 27.93
N ASP A 812 7.42 4.67 28.39
CA ASP A 812 8.57 4.90 27.55
C ASP A 812 9.43 3.64 27.47
N LEU A 813 9.86 3.29 26.29
CA LEU A 813 10.74 2.16 26.03
C LEU A 813 12.11 2.67 25.58
N GLU A 814 13.15 2.00 26.04
CA GLU A 814 14.52 2.26 25.62
C GLU A 814 14.84 1.41 24.39
N PRO A 815 15.07 2.03 23.22
CA PRO A 815 15.43 1.31 22.00
C PRO A 815 16.90 0.87 22.03
N GLU A 816 17.17 -0.35 21.61
CA GLU A 816 18.53 -0.83 21.39
C GLU A 816 18.97 -0.49 19.95
N VAL A 817 19.92 0.43 19.80
CA VAL A 817 20.40 0.88 18.51
C VAL A 817 21.61 0.07 18.07
N HIS A 818 21.45 -0.66 16.95
CA HIS A 818 22.50 -1.42 16.27
C HIS A 818 22.80 -0.77 14.90
N ALA A 819 23.90 -1.18 14.28
CA ALA A 819 24.33 -0.64 12.99
C ALA A 819 23.29 -0.88 11.86
N ASP A 820 22.55 -1.97 11.92
CA ASP A 820 21.62 -2.43 10.88
C ASP A 820 20.14 -2.32 11.31
N ALA A 821 19.86 -2.14 12.60
CA ALA A 821 18.51 -2.12 13.14
C ALA A 821 18.39 -1.36 14.47
N ILE A 822 17.18 -0.88 14.75
CA ILE A 822 16.77 -0.45 16.08
C ILE A 822 15.78 -1.49 16.61
N ARG A 823 16.07 -2.05 17.78
CA ARG A 823 15.22 -3.06 18.42
C ARG A 823 14.42 -2.44 19.56
N ILE A 824 13.14 -2.70 19.59
CA ILE A 824 12.23 -2.17 20.61
C ILE A 824 11.54 -3.38 21.25
N THR A 825 11.88 -3.68 22.49
CA THR A 825 11.28 -4.78 23.23
C THR A 825 10.00 -4.34 23.92
N LEU A 826 8.89 -5.00 23.57
CA LEU A 826 7.57 -4.79 24.17
C LEU A 826 7.48 -5.67 25.43
N PRO A 827 7.28 -5.10 26.62
CA PRO A 827 7.22 -5.87 27.87
C PRO A 827 5.98 -6.77 27.92
N ARG A 828 4.91 -6.35 27.27
CA ARG A 828 3.65 -7.08 27.16
C ARG A 828 2.96 -6.70 25.85
N LEU A 829 2.36 -7.65 25.16
CA LEU A 829 1.45 -7.43 24.06
C LEU A 829 0.21 -8.33 24.28
N ALA A 830 -0.95 -7.71 24.48
CA ALA A 830 -2.25 -8.37 24.42
C ALA A 830 -2.75 -8.31 22.95
N THR A 831 -3.94 -7.78 22.71
CA THR A 831 -4.51 -7.71 21.35
C THR A 831 -3.89 -6.58 20.52
N TRP A 832 -3.59 -5.45 21.12
CA TRP A 832 -3.20 -4.24 20.43
C TRP A 832 -2.15 -3.43 21.18
N GLY A 833 -1.08 -3.05 20.50
CA GLY A 833 -0.08 -2.12 20.97
C GLY A 833 0.20 -1.04 19.94
N ILE A 834 0.59 0.15 20.38
CA ILE A 834 0.93 1.27 19.49
C ILE A 834 2.25 1.87 19.96
N LEU A 835 3.24 1.88 19.08
CA LEU A 835 4.51 2.56 19.27
C LEU A 835 4.45 3.94 18.61
N LYS A 836 4.66 4.99 19.38
CA LYS A 836 4.86 6.36 18.89
C LYS A 836 6.35 6.67 18.94
N LEU A 837 6.94 6.89 17.77
CA LEU A 837 8.36 7.20 17.63
C LEU A 837 8.52 8.71 17.47
N SER A 838 9.13 9.35 18.47
CA SER A 838 9.39 10.80 18.43
C SER A 838 10.84 11.06 18.02
N PRO A 839 11.12 11.99 17.11
CA PRO A 839 12.48 12.34 16.73
C PRO A 839 13.21 12.94 17.94
N ALA A 840 14.53 12.73 18.01
CA ALA A 840 15.36 13.44 18.98
C ALA A 840 15.25 14.95 18.77
N ALA A 841 15.17 15.69 19.87
CA ALA A 841 15.22 17.14 19.80
C ALA A 841 16.50 17.54 19.06
N ALA A 842 16.38 18.38 18.02
CA ALA A 842 17.56 18.94 17.39
C ALA A 842 18.41 19.59 18.47
N ALA A 843 19.66 19.19 18.60
CA ALA A 843 20.60 19.86 19.49
C ALA A 843 20.64 21.33 19.03
N ARG A 844 20.11 22.23 19.91
CA ARG A 844 20.09 23.67 19.66
C ARG A 844 21.50 24.24 19.73
#